data_3265c29f50c1280198ddccc70b9f4040
#
_entry.id   3265c29f50c1280198ddccc70b9f4040
#
_cell.length_a   1.000
_cell.length_b   1.000
_cell.length_c   1.000
_cell.angle_alpha   90.00
_cell.angle_beta   90.00
_cell.angle_gamma   90.00
#
_symmetry.space_group_name_H-M   'P 1'
#
loop_
_entity.id
_entity.type
_entity.pdbx_description
1 polymer ?
#
loop_
_entity_poly.entity_id
_entity_poly.type
_entity_poly.pdbx_seq_one_letter_code
_entity_poly.pdbx_strand_id
1 'polypeptide(L)'
;MKLKLALGQARIIPGDPEANARNTRAFIRKAKEAGVDILLLPEMMIPGYLLGDLWEQRAYLKDCEAYGKEVIAASDGICVVFGNVGLDRDKVNEDGRLRRYNAGFIAQDGKLLRGGLPYPYICKTSLPDYREFDDDRYFHSLAKLVPELGHGTTITDLIKPVAVTVRGKTIKLGIFICEDGWTENYFYNVPKMLSENGADILCNISCSPFTLQKNRKRNDVFAAQARDCGLPLLYCNCVGIQNNGKNIFTFDGCSCIYDRDGSRLADAPSFEEMLLTLCYDTDTGKIEADGQPHRLASEIEEIYHSIRYGAAEFLKHLGIHKMTIGLSGGIDSAVTAAFYVHLLGPENVLLLNIPSKYNSDLTRSLARTMAESLGANYAVLPIQEVVDATVKQFNTTPIHNFTTGEDHYVKVAPFNLENIQARDRGARIIAGLSSVWGGAFSCNSNKSETTVGYATFYGDIAGVFALIGDLWKHQVYALGRYLNEEIYHREVIPDAIFKIKPSAELSAAQTVGTGGDPIIYPYHDYLFRAFVESWYKNAPEEYLGWYLDHTLEAHIGCEEGLVDKIFPTPEAFIKDLERWWNLFSGLSVAKRIQAPPILAISKRAYGYDHRESQLKPYYSRRYKELKARVLGTCR
;
A
#
# COMPACT_ATOMS: atom_id res chain seq x y z
N MET A 1 41.08 11.52 7.76
CA MET A 1 40.42 11.50 9.09
C MET A 1 39.10 10.74 8.93
N LYS A 2 38.81 9.81 9.87
CA LYS A 2 37.53 9.08 9.82
C LYS A 2 36.43 9.87 10.55
N LEU A 3 35.32 10.13 9.85
CA LEU A 3 34.07 10.64 10.38
C LEU A 3 33.09 9.50 10.55
N LYS A 4 32.34 9.48 11.64
CA LYS A 4 31.27 8.51 11.83
C LYS A 4 29.92 9.11 11.44
N LEU A 5 29.25 8.50 10.46
CA LEU A 5 27.92 8.90 9.99
C LEU A 5 26.89 7.85 10.41
N ALA A 6 25.63 8.22 10.45
CA ALA A 6 24.54 7.29 10.70
C ALA A 6 23.28 7.62 9.90
N LEU A 7 22.56 6.57 9.51
CA LEU A 7 21.19 6.62 9.00
C LEU A 7 20.24 6.23 10.13
N GLY A 8 19.38 7.13 10.54
CA GLY A 8 18.34 6.87 11.53
C GLY A 8 17.05 6.44 10.83
N GLN A 9 16.88 5.14 10.59
CA GLN A 9 15.62 4.57 10.13
C GLN A 9 14.59 4.67 11.24
N ALA A 10 13.89 5.81 11.30
CA ALA A 10 13.01 6.15 12.39
C ALA A 10 11.53 5.89 12.00
N ARG A 11 10.72 5.58 13.02
CA ARG A 11 9.26 5.52 12.85
C ARG A 11 8.69 6.93 12.78
N ILE A 12 7.79 7.16 11.82
CA ILE A 12 7.02 8.37 11.68
C ILE A 12 5.55 8.09 11.98
N ILE A 13 4.97 8.89 12.88
CA ILE A 13 3.54 8.89 13.21
C ILE A 13 2.90 10.05 12.45
N PRO A 14 2.04 9.81 11.45
CA PRO A 14 1.45 10.88 10.67
C PRO A 14 0.57 11.78 11.55
N GLY A 15 0.76 13.10 11.42
CA GLY A 15 -0.06 14.08 12.14
C GLY A 15 0.28 14.29 13.62
N ASP A 16 1.34 13.65 14.13
CA ASP A 16 1.80 13.81 15.52
C ASP A 16 3.24 14.38 15.59
N PRO A 17 3.42 15.69 15.35
CA PRO A 17 4.74 16.30 15.32
C PRO A 17 5.44 16.27 16.69
N GLU A 18 4.70 16.22 17.81
CA GLU A 18 5.27 16.10 19.15
C GLU A 18 5.94 14.75 19.36
N ALA A 19 5.23 13.65 19.09
CA ALA A 19 5.78 12.31 19.21
C ALA A 19 6.97 12.09 18.26
N ASN A 20 6.87 12.60 17.03
CA ASN A 20 7.95 12.53 16.05
C ASN A 20 9.18 13.32 16.47
N ALA A 21 9.03 14.54 17.01
CA ALA A 21 10.14 15.31 17.55
C ALA A 21 10.79 14.63 18.76
N ARG A 22 10.00 14.03 19.64
CA ARG A 22 10.49 13.22 20.75
C ARG A 22 11.32 12.01 20.27
N ASN A 23 10.83 11.29 19.25
CA ASN A 23 11.55 10.18 18.63
C ASN A 23 12.84 10.67 17.95
N THR A 24 12.78 11.77 17.21
CA THR A 24 13.95 12.42 16.59
C THR A 24 15.04 12.72 17.62
N ARG A 25 14.69 13.34 18.75
CA ARG A 25 15.63 13.62 19.84
C ARG A 25 16.20 12.35 20.50
N ALA A 26 15.41 11.26 20.52
CA ALA A 26 15.92 9.97 20.99
C ALA A 26 16.98 9.40 20.02
N PHE A 27 16.77 9.50 18.71
CA PHE A 27 17.79 9.13 17.72
C PHE A 27 19.05 10.00 17.83
N ILE A 28 18.92 11.31 18.04
CA ILE A 28 20.06 12.21 18.26
C ILE A 28 20.86 11.77 19.48
N ARG A 29 20.22 11.45 20.61
CA ARG A 29 20.93 10.95 21.82
C ARG A 29 21.67 9.64 21.53
N LYS A 30 21.01 8.65 20.93
CA LYS A 30 21.62 7.37 20.52
C LYS A 30 22.83 7.58 19.61
N ALA A 31 22.72 8.51 18.65
CA ALA A 31 23.80 8.84 17.73
C ALA A 31 25.00 9.46 18.48
N LYS A 32 24.77 10.40 19.40
CA LYS A 32 25.82 10.99 20.25
C LYS A 32 26.51 9.94 21.11
N GLU A 33 25.74 9.06 21.77
CA GLU A 33 26.27 7.96 22.58
C GLU A 33 27.11 6.99 21.73
N ALA A 34 26.75 6.79 20.45
CA ALA A 34 27.51 5.99 19.50
C ALA A 34 28.72 6.74 18.90
N GLY A 35 28.96 8.01 19.26
CA GLY A 35 30.05 8.83 18.71
C GLY A 35 29.85 9.23 17.24
N VAL A 36 28.59 9.37 16.80
CA VAL A 36 28.25 9.80 15.45
C VAL A 36 28.47 11.29 15.27
N ASP A 37 29.14 11.68 14.22
CA ASP A 37 29.42 13.06 13.84
C ASP A 37 28.27 13.69 13.01
N ILE A 38 27.64 12.87 12.13
CA ILE A 38 26.58 13.30 11.21
C ILE A 38 25.45 12.26 11.21
N LEU A 39 24.24 12.68 11.57
CA LEU A 39 23.04 11.84 11.58
C LEU A 39 22.08 12.27 10.46
N LEU A 40 21.69 11.34 9.60
CA LEU A 40 20.63 11.50 8.61
C LEU A 40 19.34 10.89 9.17
N LEU A 41 18.23 11.64 9.04
CA LEU A 41 16.87 11.21 9.40
C LEU A 41 15.95 11.38 8.17
N PRO A 42 14.80 10.70 8.12
CA PRO A 42 13.93 10.68 6.96
C PRO A 42 13.35 12.04 6.54
N GLU A 43 12.85 12.08 5.28
CA GLU A 43 11.95 13.09 4.75
C GLU A 43 10.70 13.20 5.65
N MET A 44 10.18 14.44 5.84
CA MET A 44 8.96 14.69 6.62
C MET A 44 8.96 14.04 8.01
N MET A 45 10.14 13.92 8.62
CA MET A 45 10.35 13.27 9.93
C MET A 45 9.48 13.87 11.03
N ILE A 46 9.21 15.17 11.00
CA ILE A 46 8.43 15.86 12.03
C ILE A 46 6.92 15.77 11.75
N PRO A 47 6.41 16.17 10.60
CA PRO A 47 4.95 16.18 10.36
C PRO A 47 4.37 14.81 10.00
N GLY A 48 5.09 13.95 9.31
CA GLY A 48 4.56 12.89 8.47
C GLY A 48 4.30 13.39 7.05
N TYR A 49 3.97 12.50 6.12
CA TYR A 49 3.95 12.80 4.70
C TYR A 49 2.52 12.77 4.11
N LEU A 50 1.83 11.64 4.21
CA LEU A 50 0.48 11.47 3.67
C LEU A 50 -0.55 11.98 4.69
N LEU A 51 -0.78 13.28 4.71
CA LEU A 51 -1.62 13.94 5.71
C LEU A 51 -2.92 14.54 5.15
N GLY A 52 -3.11 14.49 3.82
CA GLY A 52 -4.28 15.10 3.19
C GLY A 52 -4.44 16.57 3.59
N ASP A 53 -5.69 16.97 3.84
CA ASP A 53 -6.01 18.37 4.14
C ASP A 53 -5.56 18.85 5.54
N LEU A 54 -4.90 18.01 6.34
CA LEU A 54 -4.21 18.48 7.56
C LEU A 54 -3.15 19.54 7.23
N TRP A 55 -2.56 19.48 6.04
CA TRP A 55 -1.65 20.50 5.51
C TRP A 55 -2.28 21.90 5.40
N GLU A 56 -3.62 22.03 5.41
CA GLU A 56 -4.33 23.30 5.36
C GLU A 56 -4.47 23.96 6.75
N GLN A 57 -4.17 23.23 7.84
CA GLN A 57 -4.32 23.73 9.20
C GLN A 57 -3.12 24.56 9.64
N ARG A 58 -3.32 25.87 9.82
CA ARG A 58 -2.25 26.79 10.24
C ARG A 58 -1.67 26.47 11.62
N ALA A 59 -2.47 25.95 12.53
CA ALA A 59 -1.98 25.55 13.87
C ALA A 59 -1.00 24.39 13.74
N TYR A 60 -1.35 23.37 12.95
CA TYR A 60 -0.50 22.22 12.68
C TYR A 60 0.86 22.63 12.07
N LEU A 61 0.85 23.53 11.08
CA LEU A 61 2.09 24.03 10.47
C LEU A 61 2.98 24.79 11.47
N LYS A 62 2.37 25.55 12.41
CA LYS A 62 3.11 26.23 13.48
C LYS A 62 3.75 25.24 14.45
N ASP A 63 3.05 24.16 14.79
CA ASP A 63 3.56 23.11 15.65
C ASP A 63 4.72 22.36 14.99
N CYS A 64 4.62 22.01 13.71
CA CYS A 64 5.72 21.42 12.95
C CYS A 64 6.99 22.31 12.98
N GLU A 65 6.82 23.62 12.84
CA GLU A 65 7.91 24.59 12.92
C GLU A 65 8.49 24.68 14.34
N ALA A 66 7.64 24.71 15.38
CA ALA A 66 8.05 24.77 16.78
C ALA A 66 8.84 23.54 17.20
N TYR A 67 8.33 22.34 16.91
CA TYR A 67 9.01 21.07 17.21
C TYR A 67 10.28 20.90 16.35
N GLY A 68 10.32 21.44 15.13
CA GLY A 68 11.54 21.52 14.33
C GLY A 68 12.63 22.34 15.03
N LYS A 69 12.29 23.45 15.70
CA LYS A 69 13.25 24.26 16.49
C LYS A 69 13.81 23.48 17.68
N GLU A 70 13.02 22.63 18.33
CA GLU A 70 13.51 21.75 19.40
C GLU A 70 14.55 20.72 18.89
N VAL A 71 14.32 20.19 17.68
CA VAL A 71 15.30 19.29 17.03
C VAL A 71 16.59 20.04 16.69
N ILE A 72 16.49 21.27 16.16
CA ILE A 72 17.65 22.11 15.89
C ILE A 72 18.44 22.37 17.17
N ALA A 73 17.78 22.74 18.27
CA ALA A 73 18.43 22.95 19.57
C ALA A 73 19.12 21.68 20.11
N ALA A 74 18.59 20.47 19.77
CA ALA A 74 19.19 19.21 20.19
C ALA A 74 20.47 18.83 19.42
N SER A 75 20.83 19.55 18.35
CA SER A 75 21.98 19.28 17.48
C SER A 75 23.34 19.74 18.05
N ASP A 76 23.41 20.12 19.32
CA ASP A 76 24.67 20.46 19.99
C ASP A 76 25.68 19.30 19.90
N GLY A 77 26.88 19.57 19.37
CA GLY A 77 27.96 18.60 19.20
C GLY A 77 27.73 17.52 18.12
N ILE A 78 26.75 17.67 17.28
CA ILE A 78 26.44 16.74 16.17
C ILE A 78 25.77 17.49 15.00
N CYS A 79 26.06 17.07 13.77
CA CYS A 79 25.28 17.52 12.62
C CYS A 79 24.08 16.60 12.41
N VAL A 80 22.87 17.17 12.26
CA VAL A 80 21.62 16.45 12.07
C VAL A 80 20.94 16.91 10.80
N VAL A 81 20.65 15.98 9.90
CA VAL A 81 19.81 16.19 8.71
C VAL A 81 18.44 15.57 8.96
N PHE A 82 17.37 16.33 8.81
CA PHE A 82 16.01 15.82 9.02
C PHE A 82 14.97 16.51 8.13
N GLY A 83 13.91 15.80 7.78
CA GLY A 83 12.81 16.33 6.99
C GLY A 83 11.75 17.06 7.82
N ASN A 84 11.30 18.20 7.34
CA ASN A 84 10.17 18.95 7.90
C ASN A 84 9.49 19.79 6.80
N VAL A 85 8.36 20.45 7.12
CA VAL A 85 7.78 21.45 6.25
C VAL A 85 8.54 22.75 6.34
N GLY A 86 8.99 23.30 5.21
CA GLY A 86 9.53 24.65 5.08
C GLY A 86 8.41 25.65 4.78
N LEU A 87 8.36 26.76 5.51
CA LEU A 87 7.32 27.76 5.35
C LEU A 87 7.93 29.08 4.83
N ASP A 88 7.35 29.63 3.76
CA ASP A 88 7.61 31.00 3.32
C ASP A 88 6.43 31.89 3.72
N ARG A 89 6.63 32.70 4.75
CA ARG A 89 5.57 33.55 5.30
C ARG A 89 5.32 34.81 4.51
N ASP A 90 6.25 35.17 3.62
CA ASP A 90 6.19 36.38 2.79
C ASP A 90 5.49 36.08 1.46
N LYS A 91 5.24 34.82 1.14
CA LYS A 91 4.61 34.38 -0.10
C LYS A 91 3.33 33.61 0.17
N VAL A 92 2.30 33.98 -0.58
CA VAL A 92 0.99 33.36 -0.60
C VAL A 92 0.73 32.90 -2.02
N ASN A 93 0.24 31.67 -2.20
CA ASN A 93 -0.15 31.16 -3.50
C ASN A 93 -1.42 31.88 -4.01
N GLU A 94 -1.74 31.72 -5.30
CA GLU A 94 -2.90 32.36 -5.94
C GLU A 94 -4.23 32.06 -5.20
N ASP A 95 -4.35 30.92 -4.56
CA ASP A 95 -5.51 30.49 -3.77
C ASP A 95 -5.52 31.01 -2.32
N GLY A 96 -4.59 31.86 -1.94
CA GLY A 96 -4.48 32.44 -0.59
C GLY A 96 -3.81 31.56 0.45
N ARG A 97 -3.28 30.39 0.07
CA ARG A 97 -2.55 29.50 0.96
C ARG A 97 -1.11 29.95 1.17
N LEU A 98 -0.64 29.82 2.42
CA LEU A 98 0.77 30.02 2.75
C LEU A 98 1.63 29.04 1.96
N ARG A 99 2.72 29.55 1.36
CA ARG A 99 3.62 28.73 0.56
C ARG A 99 4.40 27.77 1.44
N ARG A 100 4.39 26.50 1.08
CA ARG A 100 4.99 25.37 1.79
C ARG A 100 5.94 24.61 0.88
N TYR A 101 7.01 24.08 1.48
CA TYR A 101 7.99 23.24 0.81
C TYR A 101 8.14 21.92 1.57
N ASN A 102 8.22 20.82 0.88
CA ASN A 102 8.80 19.60 1.41
C ASN A 102 10.31 19.86 1.51
N ALA A 103 10.84 19.86 2.74
CA ALA A 103 12.15 20.43 2.99
C ALA A 103 13.06 19.58 3.88
N GLY A 104 14.36 19.61 3.55
CA GLY A 104 15.44 19.04 4.35
C GLY A 104 16.16 20.12 5.15
N PHE A 105 16.24 19.95 6.45
CA PHE A 105 16.89 20.84 7.39
C PHE A 105 18.24 20.23 7.82
N ILE A 106 19.26 21.07 7.88
CA ILE A 106 20.59 20.66 8.37
C ILE A 106 20.91 21.53 9.56
N ALA A 107 21.05 20.92 10.74
CA ALA A 107 21.33 21.60 11.98
C ALA A 107 22.65 21.12 12.57
N GLN A 108 23.46 22.04 13.08
CA GLN A 108 24.67 21.76 13.83
C GLN A 108 24.85 22.81 14.92
N ASP A 109 25.19 22.36 16.12
CA ASP A 109 25.44 23.23 17.28
C ASP A 109 24.31 24.24 17.55
N GLY A 110 23.06 23.78 17.44
CA GLY A 110 21.85 24.58 17.66
C GLY A 110 21.52 25.59 16.54
N LYS A 111 22.18 25.51 15.37
CA LYS A 111 21.98 26.44 14.25
C LYS A 111 21.74 25.68 12.96
N LEU A 112 20.95 26.30 12.06
CA LEU A 112 20.76 25.80 10.71
C LEU A 112 21.95 26.16 9.82
N LEU A 113 22.44 25.18 9.08
CA LEU A 113 23.39 25.37 7.99
C LEU A 113 22.63 25.68 6.71
N ARG A 114 23.19 26.57 5.87
CA ARG A 114 22.57 27.00 4.60
C ARG A 114 23.31 26.40 3.41
N GLY A 115 22.55 25.91 2.43
CA GLY A 115 23.02 25.65 1.08
C GLY A 115 22.92 26.91 0.19
N GLY A 116 22.82 26.73 -1.12
CA GLY A 116 22.69 27.82 -2.09
C GLY A 116 21.32 28.52 -2.17
N LEU A 117 20.37 28.15 -1.31
CA LEU A 117 18.98 28.62 -1.38
C LEU A 117 18.75 29.92 -0.60
N PRO A 118 17.71 30.70 -0.96
CA PRO A 118 17.28 31.84 -0.15
C PRO A 118 16.73 31.43 1.22
N TYR A 119 16.33 30.16 1.39
CA TYR A 119 15.81 29.61 2.64
C TYR A 119 16.90 28.89 3.45
N PRO A 120 16.72 28.76 4.79
CA PRO A 120 17.64 28.01 5.65
C PRO A 120 17.38 26.48 5.62
N TYR A 121 16.79 25.97 4.54
CA TYR A 121 16.51 24.56 4.30
C TYR A 121 16.60 24.25 2.80
N ILE A 122 16.71 22.97 2.47
CA ILE A 122 16.72 22.47 1.10
C ILE A 122 15.28 22.15 0.70
N CYS A 123 14.84 22.62 -0.47
CA CYS A 123 13.52 22.32 -1.00
C CYS A 123 13.57 21.15 -1.97
N LYS A 124 12.58 20.27 -1.90
CA LYS A 124 12.38 19.19 -2.86
C LYS A 124 12.17 19.77 -4.27
N THR A 125 12.85 19.20 -5.25
CA THR A 125 12.84 19.66 -6.65
C THR A 125 11.73 18.97 -7.43
N SER A 126 11.66 17.64 -7.33
CA SER A 126 10.72 16.78 -8.04
C SER A 126 9.56 16.44 -7.12
N LEU A 127 8.37 16.94 -7.43
CA LEU A 127 7.15 16.67 -6.68
C LEU A 127 6.37 15.54 -7.38
N PRO A 128 6.22 14.36 -6.77
CA PRO A 128 5.43 13.29 -7.36
C PRO A 128 3.94 13.64 -7.30
N ASP A 129 3.25 13.46 -8.44
CA ASP A 129 1.81 13.63 -8.60
C ASP A 129 1.22 12.42 -9.33
N TYR A 130 1.50 11.23 -8.81
CA TYR A 130 1.03 9.97 -9.35
C TYR A 130 0.79 8.96 -8.22
N ARG A 131 -0.11 7.98 -8.45
CA ARG A 131 -0.49 6.94 -7.50
C ARG A 131 -1.00 7.55 -6.17
N GLU A 132 -0.28 7.28 -5.07
CA GLU A 132 -0.58 7.77 -3.72
C GLU A 132 -0.16 9.22 -3.47
N PHE A 133 0.59 9.83 -4.35
CA PHE A 133 1.19 11.15 -4.15
C PHE A 133 0.34 12.27 -4.74
N ASP A 134 0.28 13.39 -4.01
CA ASP A 134 -0.35 14.66 -4.41
C ASP A 134 0.53 15.84 -3.97
N ASP A 135 1.84 15.73 -4.16
CA ASP A 135 2.78 16.75 -3.65
C ASP A 135 2.52 18.14 -4.20
N ASP A 136 2.20 18.25 -5.50
CA ASP A 136 1.92 19.54 -6.17
C ASP A 136 0.67 20.25 -5.60
N ARG A 137 -0.23 19.52 -4.95
CA ARG A 137 -1.40 20.09 -4.27
C ARG A 137 -1.02 20.85 -3.00
N TYR A 138 0.03 20.41 -2.31
CA TYR A 138 0.37 20.91 -0.98
C TYR A 138 1.69 21.66 -0.92
N PHE A 139 2.64 21.39 -1.82
CA PHE A 139 3.99 21.92 -1.77
C PHE A 139 4.36 22.66 -3.04
N HIS A 140 5.28 23.60 -2.89
CA HIS A 140 5.90 24.30 -4.00
C HIS A 140 7.27 23.67 -4.31
N SER A 141 7.56 23.39 -5.58
CA SER A 141 8.84 22.77 -5.95
C SER A 141 9.96 23.79 -6.06
N LEU A 142 11.21 23.33 -5.87
CA LEU A 142 12.38 24.14 -6.14
C LEU A 142 12.42 24.62 -7.60
N ALA A 143 12.00 23.78 -8.55
CA ALA A 143 11.98 24.13 -9.97
C ALA A 143 11.05 25.31 -10.27
N LYS A 144 9.90 25.39 -9.58
CA LYS A 144 8.95 26.51 -9.71
C LYS A 144 9.46 27.81 -9.06
N LEU A 145 10.40 27.70 -8.10
CA LEU A 145 10.99 28.88 -7.45
C LEU A 145 12.00 29.61 -8.35
N VAL A 146 12.72 28.91 -9.24
CA VAL A 146 13.77 29.47 -10.07
C VAL A 146 13.33 30.71 -10.85
N PRO A 147 12.21 30.71 -11.61
CA PRO A 147 11.75 31.91 -12.35
C PRO A 147 11.42 33.09 -11.44
N GLU A 148 11.07 32.86 -10.17
CA GLU A 148 10.69 33.90 -9.22
C GLU A 148 11.90 34.67 -8.64
N LEU A 149 13.09 34.06 -8.67
CA LEU A 149 14.31 34.64 -8.12
C LEU A 149 15.00 35.63 -9.05
N GLY A 150 14.46 35.81 -10.27
CA GLY A 150 14.91 36.83 -11.22
C GLY A 150 15.90 36.32 -12.27
N HIS A 151 16.22 37.22 -13.22
CA HIS A 151 17.06 36.91 -14.37
C HIS A 151 18.49 36.55 -13.96
N GLY A 152 18.96 35.41 -14.48
CA GLY A 152 20.32 34.89 -14.28
C GLY A 152 20.44 33.79 -13.21
N THR A 153 19.43 33.56 -12.40
CA THR A 153 19.42 32.39 -11.48
C THR A 153 19.02 31.14 -12.24
N THR A 154 19.84 30.12 -12.13
CA THR A 154 19.57 28.78 -12.68
C THR A 154 19.28 27.80 -11.56
N ILE A 155 18.64 26.67 -11.87
CA ILE A 155 18.42 25.62 -10.88
C ILE A 155 19.75 25.05 -10.32
N THR A 156 20.80 25.03 -11.14
CA THR A 156 22.16 24.60 -10.74
C THR A 156 22.75 25.50 -9.66
N ASP A 157 22.37 26.79 -9.62
CA ASP A 157 22.79 27.72 -8.57
C ASP A 157 22.12 27.42 -7.23
N LEU A 158 20.98 26.76 -7.24
CA LEU A 158 20.20 26.44 -6.06
C LEU A 158 20.49 25.03 -5.54
N ILE A 159 20.82 24.09 -6.42
CA ILE A 159 21.17 22.71 -6.05
C ILE A 159 22.67 22.65 -5.70
N LYS A 160 23.00 23.00 -4.46
CA LYS A 160 24.37 23.05 -3.95
C LYS A 160 24.53 22.10 -2.75
N PRO A 161 25.67 21.40 -2.65
CA PRO A 161 26.00 20.65 -1.45
C PRO A 161 26.22 21.60 -0.26
N VAL A 162 25.88 21.10 0.95
CA VAL A 162 26.04 21.87 2.18
C VAL A 162 27.36 21.49 2.84
N ALA A 163 28.17 22.51 3.13
CA ALA A 163 29.43 22.32 3.84
C ALA A 163 29.17 22.13 5.35
N VAL A 164 29.63 21.02 5.89
CA VAL A 164 29.56 20.66 7.31
C VAL A 164 30.99 20.53 7.84
N THR A 165 31.30 21.23 8.93
CA THR A 165 32.63 21.16 9.53
C THR A 165 32.57 20.38 10.84
N VAL A 166 33.30 19.27 10.90
CA VAL A 166 33.37 18.37 12.04
C VAL A 166 34.84 18.21 12.44
N ARG A 167 35.16 18.47 13.69
CA ARG A 167 36.52 18.32 14.22
C ARG A 167 37.61 18.99 13.32
N GLY A 168 37.27 20.16 12.79
CA GLY A 168 38.16 20.96 11.91
C GLY A 168 38.31 20.49 10.46
N LYS A 169 37.59 19.45 10.06
CA LYS A 169 37.48 19.00 8.65
C LYS A 169 36.13 19.36 8.06
N THR A 170 36.10 19.84 6.83
CA THR A 170 34.88 20.17 6.12
C THR A 170 34.56 19.07 5.13
N ILE A 171 33.30 18.60 5.16
CA ILE A 171 32.70 17.67 4.20
C ILE A 171 31.49 18.33 3.54
N LYS A 172 31.30 18.12 2.26
CA LYS A 172 30.18 18.66 1.48
C LYS A 172 29.13 17.60 1.26
N LEU A 173 27.99 17.73 1.93
CA LEU A 173 26.86 16.81 1.82
C LEU A 173 25.95 17.22 0.64
N GLY A 174 25.82 16.37 -0.34
CA GLY A 174 24.85 16.49 -1.43
C GLY A 174 23.49 15.93 -1.02
N ILE A 175 22.65 16.77 -0.37
CA ILE A 175 21.36 16.34 0.19
C ILE A 175 20.25 16.53 -0.85
N PHE A 176 19.43 15.53 -1.05
CA PHE A 176 18.26 15.54 -1.92
C PHE A 176 17.13 14.70 -1.34
N ILE A 177 15.89 14.96 -1.75
CA ILE A 177 14.71 14.48 -1.06
C ILE A 177 13.95 13.49 -1.95
N CYS A 178 13.89 12.23 -1.53
CA CYS A 178 13.06 11.14 -2.03
C CYS A 178 13.00 11.09 -3.56
N GLU A 179 11.95 11.64 -4.17
CA GLU A 179 11.67 11.63 -5.61
C GLU A 179 12.77 12.27 -6.44
N ASP A 180 13.57 13.18 -5.88
CA ASP A 180 14.75 13.77 -6.54
C ASP A 180 15.79 12.71 -6.97
N GLY A 181 15.75 11.52 -6.37
CA GLY A 181 16.58 10.36 -6.73
C GLY A 181 16.03 9.50 -7.86
N TRP A 182 14.75 9.64 -8.22
CA TRP A 182 14.07 8.86 -9.28
C TRP A 182 14.10 9.61 -10.60
N THR A 183 15.26 9.79 -11.19
CA THR A 183 15.53 10.77 -12.26
C THR A 183 15.00 10.38 -13.64
N GLU A 184 14.54 9.15 -13.86
CA GLU A 184 14.17 8.61 -15.18
C GLU A 184 13.10 9.43 -15.91
N ASN A 185 12.14 10.01 -15.17
CA ASN A 185 11.00 10.74 -15.74
C ASN A 185 11.04 12.25 -15.47
N TYR A 186 12.17 12.79 -14.97
CA TYR A 186 12.31 14.19 -14.63
C TYR A 186 13.36 14.89 -15.48
N PHE A 187 13.15 16.18 -15.70
CA PHE A 187 14.07 17.02 -16.46
C PHE A 187 15.42 17.25 -15.73
N TYR A 188 15.37 17.31 -14.39
CA TYR A 188 16.54 17.56 -13.57
C TYR A 188 17.05 16.27 -12.92
N ASN A 189 18.35 16.01 -13.08
CA ASN A 189 19.05 14.97 -12.36
C ASN A 189 19.76 15.56 -11.13
N VAL A 190 19.04 15.65 -10.01
CA VAL A 190 19.52 16.31 -8.79
C VAL A 190 20.79 15.66 -8.22
N PRO A 191 20.92 14.31 -8.10
CA PRO A 191 22.16 13.68 -7.67
C PRO A 191 23.37 14.07 -8.51
N LYS A 192 23.23 14.06 -9.84
CA LYS A 192 24.30 14.45 -10.77
C LYS A 192 24.69 15.92 -10.61
N MET A 193 23.72 16.80 -10.49
CA MET A 193 23.96 18.24 -10.28
C MET A 193 24.70 18.50 -8.95
N LEU A 194 24.37 17.78 -7.88
CA LEU A 194 25.08 17.86 -6.60
C LEU A 194 26.52 17.38 -6.70
N SER A 195 26.75 16.28 -7.44
CA SER A 195 28.08 15.76 -7.72
C SER A 195 28.93 16.78 -8.52
N GLU A 196 28.38 17.32 -9.60
CA GLU A 196 29.04 18.36 -10.42
C GLU A 196 29.33 19.65 -9.64
N ASN A 197 28.51 19.98 -8.64
CA ASN A 197 28.72 21.08 -7.71
C ASN A 197 29.66 20.73 -6.54
N GLY A 198 30.32 19.56 -6.60
CA GLY A 198 31.42 19.18 -5.71
C GLY A 198 30.97 18.61 -4.36
N ALA A 199 29.88 17.84 -4.32
CA ALA A 199 29.54 17.02 -3.18
C ALA A 199 30.61 15.93 -2.92
N ASP A 200 30.84 15.59 -1.67
CA ASP A 200 31.72 14.49 -1.27
C ASP A 200 30.93 13.19 -1.04
N ILE A 201 29.70 13.31 -0.57
CA ILE A 201 28.76 12.21 -0.32
C ILE A 201 27.36 12.65 -0.78
N LEU A 202 26.61 11.75 -1.42
CA LEU A 202 25.22 11.92 -1.74
C LEU A 202 24.33 11.39 -0.61
N CYS A 203 23.34 12.16 -0.17
CA CYS A 203 22.47 11.85 0.95
C CYS A 203 21.00 12.01 0.52
N ASN A 204 20.31 10.91 0.33
CA ASN A 204 18.86 10.91 0.08
C ASN A 204 18.10 10.69 1.37
N ILE A 205 17.22 11.63 1.73
CA ILE A 205 16.24 11.46 2.80
C ILE A 205 14.88 11.18 2.20
N SER A 206 14.25 10.08 2.62
CA SER A 206 13.01 9.58 2.01
C SER A 206 11.91 9.31 3.03
N CYS A 207 10.67 9.47 2.58
CA CYS A 207 9.48 8.90 3.18
C CYS A 207 8.76 8.12 2.06
N SER A 208 9.35 6.99 1.67
CA SER A 208 8.96 6.22 0.49
C SER A 208 8.17 4.99 0.92
N PRO A 209 6.86 4.90 0.53
CA PRO A 209 6.02 3.79 0.94
C PRO A 209 6.44 2.48 0.29
N PHE A 210 6.13 1.38 0.98
CA PHE A 210 6.28 0.03 0.48
C PHE A 210 5.34 -0.22 -0.72
N THR A 211 5.83 -0.95 -1.68
CA THR A 211 5.06 -1.64 -2.72
C THR A 211 5.82 -2.91 -3.07
N LEU A 212 5.12 -3.96 -3.36
CA LEU A 212 5.69 -5.26 -3.70
C LEU A 212 6.79 -5.14 -4.76
N GLN A 213 7.98 -5.68 -4.48
CA GLN A 213 9.20 -5.64 -5.29
C GLN A 213 9.83 -4.23 -5.44
N LYS A 214 9.31 -3.19 -4.80
CA LYS A 214 9.84 -1.82 -4.91
C LYS A 214 11.25 -1.71 -4.34
N ASN A 215 11.56 -2.43 -3.25
CA ASN A 215 12.89 -2.38 -2.65
C ASN A 215 13.99 -2.87 -3.61
N ARG A 216 13.71 -3.87 -4.45
CA ARG A 216 14.63 -4.31 -5.51
C ARG A 216 14.88 -3.18 -6.51
N LYS A 217 13.83 -2.58 -7.07
CA LYS A 217 13.94 -1.44 -7.99
C LYS A 217 14.66 -0.24 -7.33
N ARG A 218 14.37 0.02 -6.06
CA ARG A 218 15.02 1.08 -5.28
C ARG A 218 16.55 0.87 -5.22
N ASN A 219 16.99 -0.34 -4.90
CA ASN A 219 18.41 -0.67 -4.88
C ASN A 219 19.05 -0.47 -6.26
N ASP A 220 18.40 -0.90 -7.34
CA ASP A 220 18.95 -0.74 -8.71
C ASP A 220 19.12 0.76 -9.04
N VAL A 221 18.12 1.60 -8.73
CA VAL A 221 18.15 3.05 -9.02
C VAL A 221 19.25 3.75 -8.22
N PHE A 222 19.31 3.56 -6.91
CA PHE A 222 20.27 4.28 -6.07
C PHE A 222 21.71 3.77 -6.24
N ALA A 223 21.90 2.47 -6.51
CA ALA A 223 23.18 1.93 -6.92
C ALA A 223 23.68 2.55 -8.23
N ALA A 224 22.79 2.73 -9.21
CA ALA A 224 23.13 3.40 -10.47
C ALA A 224 23.50 4.87 -10.22
N GLN A 225 22.73 5.61 -9.39
CA GLN A 225 23.06 7.00 -9.06
C GLN A 225 24.43 7.14 -8.38
N ALA A 226 24.78 6.25 -7.44
CA ALA A 226 26.09 6.25 -6.79
C ALA A 226 27.20 6.05 -7.82
N ARG A 227 27.08 5.06 -8.71
CA ARG A 227 28.04 4.74 -9.76
C ARG A 227 28.18 5.86 -10.79
N ASP A 228 27.06 6.41 -11.28
CA ASP A 228 27.07 7.43 -12.33
C ASP A 228 27.63 8.77 -11.83
N CYS A 229 27.47 9.06 -10.53
CA CYS A 229 28.06 10.22 -9.85
C CYS A 229 29.49 9.97 -9.36
N GLY A 230 29.93 8.71 -9.26
CA GLY A 230 31.25 8.33 -8.70
C GLY A 230 31.39 8.66 -7.23
N LEU A 231 30.27 8.79 -6.49
CA LEU A 231 30.22 9.19 -5.08
C LEU A 231 29.47 8.14 -4.25
N PRO A 232 29.85 7.95 -2.98
CA PRO A 232 29.04 7.18 -2.05
C PRO A 232 27.65 7.79 -1.90
N LEU A 233 26.62 6.94 -1.74
CA LEU A 233 25.24 7.37 -1.55
C LEU A 233 24.62 6.74 -0.31
N LEU A 234 24.05 7.58 0.53
CA LEU A 234 23.33 7.22 1.75
C LEU A 234 21.84 7.40 1.52
N TYR A 235 21.08 6.31 1.52
CA TYR A 235 19.61 6.31 1.40
C TYR A 235 18.98 6.11 2.78
N CYS A 236 18.32 7.13 3.34
CA CYS A 236 17.66 7.08 4.63
C CYS A 236 16.14 7.15 4.47
N ASN A 237 15.43 6.09 4.84
CA ASN A 237 13.97 5.99 4.76
C ASN A 237 13.34 5.73 6.13
N CYS A 238 12.05 5.99 6.26
CA CYS A 238 11.29 5.79 7.49
C CYS A 238 10.59 4.43 7.55
N VAL A 239 10.15 4.07 8.75
CA VAL A 239 9.17 3.02 8.99
C VAL A 239 7.88 3.62 9.57
N GLY A 240 6.76 2.89 9.49
CA GLY A 240 5.46 3.33 9.99
C GLY A 240 4.33 2.96 9.05
N ILE A 241 3.14 3.46 9.37
CA ILE A 241 1.98 3.45 8.49
C ILE A 241 1.47 4.86 8.31
N GLN A 242 1.00 5.18 7.12
CA GLN A 242 0.29 6.42 6.82
C GLN A 242 -0.85 6.10 5.85
N ASN A 243 -1.87 6.93 5.78
CA ASN A 243 -2.99 6.63 4.89
C ASN A 243 -3.42 7.84 4.06
N ASN A 244 -3.93 7.54 2.88
CA ASN A 244 -4.67 8.47 2.05
C ASN A 244 -6.00 7.84 1.67
N GLY A 245 -7.12 8.52 1.97
CA GLY A 245 -8.44 7.91 1.86
C GLY A 245 -8.50 6.60 2.65
N LYS A 246 -8.94 5.52 2.00
CA LYS A 246 -9.02 4.19 2.61
C LYS A 246 -7.80 3.30 2.38
N ASN A 247 -6.80 3.76 1.63
CA ASN A 247 -5.55 3.02 1.46
C ASN A 247 -4.60 3.31 2.61
N ILE A 248 -4.17 2.25 3.28
CA ILE A 248 -3.16 2.28 4.33
C ILE A 248 -1.84 1.85 3.70
N PHE A 249 -0.85 2.74 3.69
CA PHE A 249 0.48 2.48 3.17
C PHE A 249 1.42 2.14 4.32
N THR A 250 2.18 1.06 4.18
CA THR A 250 3.31 0.77 5.05
C THR A 250 4.57 1.42 4.50
N PHE A 251 5.48 1.80 5.39
CA PHE A 251 6.81 2.30 5.05
C PHE A 251 7.82 1.29 5.56
N ASP A 252 8.57 0.73 4.65
CA ASP A 252 9.42 -0.43 4.90
C ASP A 252 10.81 -0.10 5.44
N GLY A 253 11.19 1.18 5.42
CA GLY A 253 12.55 1.56 5.76
C GLY A 253 13.54 1.10 4.69
N CYS A 254 14.26 0.02 4.96
CA CYS A 254 15.32 -0.50 4.09
C CYS A 254 16.34 0.58 3.72
N SER A 255 16.72 1.42 4.69
CA SER A 255 17.78 2.42 4.53
C SER A 255 19.08 1.73 4.16
N CYS A 256 19.84 2.30 3.22
CA CYS A 256 20.94 1.58 2.58
C CYS A 256 22.15 2.47 2.34
N ILE A 257 23.34 1.88 2.38
CA ILE A 257 24.62 2.50 2.12
C ILE A 257 25.20 1.92 0.85
N TYR A 258 25.46 2.77 -0.16
CA TYR A 258 26.08 2.40 -1.41
C TYR A 258 27.47 3.01 -1.53
N ASP A 259 28.44 2.21 -1.98
CA ASP A 259 29.77 2.73 -2.35
C ASP A 259 29.70 3.43 -3.73
N ARG A 260 30.75 4.14 -4.08
CA ARG A 260 30.90 4.89 -5.34
C ARG A 260 30.79 4.05 -6.62
N ASP A 261 31.01 2.75 -6.54
CA ASP A 261 30.82 1.81 -7.65
C ASP A 261 29.40 1.25 -7.74
N GLY A 262 28.50 1.68 -6.84
CA GLY A 262 27.13 1.21 -6.73
C GLY A 262 26.98 -0.09 -5.93
N SER A 263 28.04 -0.63 -5.35
CA SER A 263 27.93 -1.79 -4.48
C SER A 263 27.18 -1.45 -3.19
N ARG A 264 26.25 -2.31 -2.77
CA ARG A 264 25.51 -2.19 -1.52
C ARG A 264 26.37 -2.71 -0.38
N LEU A 265 26.76 -1.82 0.55
CA LEU A 265 27.67 -2.16 1.66
C LEU A 265 26.89 -2.68 2.88
N ALA A 266 25.79 -2.04 3.25
CA ALA A 266 24.92 -2.45 4.34
C ALA A 266 23.54 -1.83 4.16
N ASP A 267 22.53 -2.44 4.75
CA ASP A 267 21.17 -1.91 4.83
C ASP A 267 20.50 -2.24 6.17
N ALA A 268 19.52 -1.43 6.53
CA ALA A 268 18.69 -1.66 7.71
C ALA A 268 17.57 -2.67 7.38
N PRO A 269 17.11 -3.47 8.36
CA PRO A 269 16.02 -4.42 8.16
C PRO A 269 14.72 -3.70 7.85
N SER A 270 13.81 -4.39 7.14
CA SER A 270 12.48 -3.87 6.83
C SER A 270 11.60 -3.79 8.08
N PHE A 271 10.79 -2.73 8.18
CA PHE A 271 9.78 -2.51 9.22
C PHE A 271 10.30 -2.42 10.67
N GLU A 272 11.57 -2.15 10.85
CA GLU A 272 12.20 -1.98 12.17
C GLU A 272 12.90 -0.63 12.28
N GLU A 273 12.88 -0.03 13.46
CA GLU A 273 13.69 1.17 13.72
C GLU A 273 15.16 0.78 13.94
N MET A 274 16.07 1.48 13.26
CA MET A 274 17.51 1.19 13.37
C MET A 274 18.36 2.45 13.22
N LEU A 275 19.47 2.50 13.94
CA LEU A 275 20.59 3.42 13.70
C LEU A 275 21.69 2.64 12.96
N LEU A 276 21.76 2.79 11.63
CA LEU A 276 22.76 2.15 10.79
C LEU A 276 23.97 3.06 10.68
N THR A 277 25.15 2.62 11.16
CA THR A 277 26.36 3.43 11.24
C THR A 277 27.38 3.07 10.17
N LEU A 278 28.24 4.04 9.83
CA LEU A 278 29.34 3.90 8.89
C LEU A 278 30.49 4.86 9.25
N CYS A 279 31.70 4.53 8.82
CA CYS A 279 32.85 5.41 8.84
C CYS A 279 33.17 5.91 7.45
N TYR A 280 33.37 7.21 7.29
CA TYR A 280 33.82 7.86 6.06
C TYR A 280 35.22 8.45 6.26
N ASP A 281 36.17 8.07 5.43
CA ASP A 281 37.51 8.65 5.44
C ASP A 281 37.57 9.86 4.51
N THR A 282 37.73 11.05 5.11
CA THR A 282 37.77 12.34 4.39
C THR A 282 38.95 12.48 3.44
N ASP A 283 40.05 11.73 3.64
CA ASP A 283 41.26 11.87 2.85
C ASP A 283 41.23 10.93 1.61
N THR A 284 40.53 9.81 1.70
CA THR A 284 40.42 8.81 0.62
C THR A 284 39.03 8.72 0.00
N GLY A 285 38.01 9.26 0.69
CA GLY A 285 36.61 9.13 0.31
C GLY A 285 36.07 7.70 0.45
N LYS A 286 36.76 6.82 1.21
CA LYS A 286 36.35 5.43 1.41
C LYS A 286 35.27 5.35 2.50
N ILE A 287 34.29 4.47 2.29
CA ILE A 287 33.26 4.12 3.27
C ILE A 287 33.53 2.72 3.84
N GLU A 288 33.34 2.57 5.14
CA GLU A 288 33.29 1.30 5.86
C GLU A 288 31.97 1.28 6.66
N ALA A 289 31.03 0.42 6.25
CA ALA A 289 29.73 0.31 6.92
C ALA A 289 29.78 -0.68 8.09
N ASP A 290 29.03 -0.37 9.15
CA ASP A 290 28.81 -1.30 10.27
C ASP A 290 27.62 -2.20 9.94
N GLY A 291 27.88 -3.39 9.40
CA GLY A 291 26.86 -4.33 8.98
C GLY A 291 27.14 -4.98 7.64
N GLN A 292 26.15 -5.65 7.11
CA GLN A 292 26.19 -6.32 5.81
C GLN A 292 24.86 -6.16 5.08
N PRO A 293 24.83 -6.28 3.75
CA PRO A 293 23.58 -6.27 3.00
C PRO A 293 22.71 -7.48 3.36
N HIS A 294 21.46 -7.25 3.71
CA HIS A 294 20.49 -8.31 3.90
C HIS A 294 20.13 -8.98 2.56
N ARG A 295 19.76 -10.25 2.61
CA ARG A 295 19.14 -10.92 1.47
C ARG A 295 17.83 -10.20 1.11
N LEU A 296 17.59 -9.98 -0.17
CA LEU A 296 16.30 -9.46 -0.62
C LEU A 296 15.21 -10.51 -0.34
N ALA A 297 14.13 -10.07 0.25
CA ALA A 297 12.99 -10.92 0.55
C ALA A 297 12.34 -11.47 -0.74
N SER A 298 11.78 -12.66 -0.66
CA SER A 298 10.88 -13.20 -1.70
C SER A 298 9.54 -12.46 -1.67
N GLU A 299 8.74 -12.61 -2.73
CA GLU A 299 7.43 -11.97 -2.83
C GLU A 299 6.53 -12.30 -1.64
N ILE A 300 6.49 -13.56 -1.22
CA ILE A 300 5.62 -13.98 -0.11
C ILE A 300 6.11 -13.48 1.25
N GLU A 301 7.42 -13.39 1.45
CA GLU A 301 8.00 -12.76 2.64
C GLU A 301 7.65 -11.26 2.71
N GLU A 302 7.78 -10.55 1.58
CA GLU A 302 7.38 -9.13 1.51
C GLU A 302 5.89 -8.96 1.85
N ILE A 303 5.01 -9.80 1.29
CA ILE A 303 3.57 -9.79 1.58
C ILE A 303 3.32 -10.02 3.07
N TYR A 304 3.89 -11.08 3.64
CA TYR A 304 3.70 -11.43 5.05
C TYR A 304 4.17 -10.31 5.98
N HIS A 305 5.40 -9.81 5.79
CA HIS A 305 5.97 -8.79 6.66
C HIS A 305 5.21 -7.46 6.57
N SER A 306 4.80 -7.05 5.36
CA SER A 306 4.01 -5.85 5.17
C SER A 306 2.63 -5.96 5.84
N ILE A 307 1.91 -7.09 5.69
CA ILE A 307 0.62 -7.29 6.32
C ILE A 307 0.79 -7.35 7.85
N ARG A 308 1.77 -8.11 8.35
CA ARG A 308 2.02 -8.23 9.78
C ARG A 308 2.26 -6.87 10.43
N TYR A 309 3.15 -6.08 9.85
CA TYR A 309 3.48 -4.75 10.35
C TYR A 309 2.31 -3.78 10.22
N GLY A 310 1.74 -3.67 9.01
CA GLY A 310 0.69 -2.73 8.71
C GLY A 310 -0.60 -2.98 9.48
N ALA A 311 -1.04 -4.24 9.61
CA ALA A 311 -2.22 -4.59 10.39
C ALA A 311 -1.99 -4.36 11.90
N ALA A 312 -0.83 -4.74 12.45
CA ALA A 312 -0.51 -4.49 13.86
C ALA A 312 -0.57 -3.01 14.21
N GLU A 313 0.09 -2.16 13.40
CA GLU A 313 0.12 -0.72 13.63
C GLU A 313 -1.26 -0.07 13.44
N PHE A 314 -2.03 -0.52 12.45
CA PHE A 314 -3.38 -0.01 12.19
C PHE A 314 -4.35 -0.34 13.33
N LEU A 315 -4.39 -1.58 13.78
CA LEU A 315 -5.23 -2.00 14.89
C LEU A 315 -4.85 -1.28 16.20
N LYS A 316 -3.55 -1.15 16.45
CA LYS A 316 -3.02 -0.41 17.60
C LYS A 316 -3.45 1.06 17.56
N HIS A 317 -3.37 1.71 16.40
CA HIS A 317 -3.80 3.09 16.23
C HIS A 317 -5.29 3.29 16.53
N LEU A 318 -6.12 2.32 16.15
CA LEU A 318 -7.57 2.34 16.42
C LEU A 318 -7.96 1.83 17.80
N GLY A 319 -7.02 1.33 18.60
CA GLY A 319 -7.33 0.71 19.91
C GLY A 319 -8.10 -0.60 19.81
N ILE A 320 -7.97 -1.31 18.67
CA ILE A 320 -8.66 -2.58 18.44
C ILE A 320 -7.76 -3.74 18.91
N HIS A 321 -8.26 -4.50 19.88
CA HIS A 321 -7.54 -5.63 20.48
C HIS A 321 -8.24 -6.97 20.24
N LYS A 322 -9.48 -6.98 19.77
CA LYS A 322 -10.28 -8.18 19.49
C LYS A 322 -10.83 -8.17 18.07
N MET A 323 -10.81 -9.32 17.40
CA MET A 323 -11.30 -9.45 16.02
C MET A 323 -12.27 -10.61 15.86
N THR A 324 -13.41 -10.33 15.25
CA THR A 324 -14.39 -11.36 14.86
C THR A 324 -14.26 -11.65 13.36
N ILE A 325 -14.26 -12.92 12.98
CA ILE A 325 -14.04 -13.38 11.61
C ILE A 325 -15.09 -14.40 11.24
N GLY A 326 -15.78 -14.20 10.12
CA GLY A 326 -16.61 -15.23 9.53
C GLY A 326 -15.75 -16.34 8.94
N LEU A 327 -15.76 -17.55 9.53
CA LEU A 327 -14.98 -18.70 9.09
C LEU A 327 -15.88 -19.67 8.30
N SER A 328 -15.82 -19.56 6.97
CA SER A 328 -16.66 -20.35 6.06
C SER A 328 -16.12 -21.76 5.79
N GLY A 329 -14.84 -22.01 6.02
CA GLY A 329 -14.12 -23.20 5.57
C GLY A 329 -13.46 -23.04 4.20
N GLY A 330 -13.53 -21.86 3.58
CA GLY A 330 -12.79 -21.49 2.37
C GLY A 330 -11.47 -20.80 2.70
N ILE A 331 -10.56 -20.74 1.69
CA ILE A 331 -9.18 -20.27 1.86
C ILE A 331 -9.07 -18.83 2.38
N ASP A 332 -9.89 -17.89 1.91
CA ASP A 332 -9.79 -16.49 2.30
C ASP A 332 -10.06 -16.29 3.80
N SER A 333 -11.15 -16.88 4.28
CA SER A 333 -11.50 -16.85 5.71
C SER A 333 -10.47 -17.60 6.56
N ALA A 334 -9.90 -18.68 6.03
CA ALA A 334 -8.88 -19.48 6.70
C ALA A 334 -7.58 -18.68 6.87
N VAL A 335 -7.07 -18.08 5.80
CA VAL A 335 -5.86 -17.26 5.86
C VAL A 335 -6.05 -16.06 6.77
N THR A 336 -7.20 -15.38 6.67
CA THR A 336 -7.53 -14.25 7.53
C THR A 336 -7.58 -14.65 9.00
N ALA A 337 -8.22 -15.79 9.33
CA ALA A 337 -8.32 -16.30 10.70
C ALA A 337 -6.95 -16.67 11.27
N ALA A 338 -6.15 -17.44 10.53
CA ALA A 338 -4.80 -17.82 10.94
C ALA A 338 -3.93 -16.56 11.18
N PHE A 339 -4.02 -15.58 10.29
CA PHE A 339 -3.24 -14.37 10.42
C PHE A 339 -3.62 -13.55 11.66
N TYR A 340 -4.91 -13.34 11.91
CA TYR A 340 -5.34 -12.59 13.11
C TYR A 340 -5.07 -13.33 14.42
N VAL A 341 -5.14 -14.67 14.44
CA VAL A 341 -4.74 -15.46 15.62
C VAL A 341 -3.25 -15.29 15.88
N HIS A 342 -2.41 -15.32 14.85
CA HIS A 342 -0.98 -15.02 14.98
C HIS A 342 -0.71 -13.60 15.50
N LEU A 343 -1.50 -12.62 15.05
CA LEU A 343 -1.29 -11.21 15.36
C LEU A 343 -1.79 -10.81 16.75
N LEU A 344 -2.96 -11.31 17.17
CA LEU A 344 -3.68 -10.86 18.37
C LEU A 344 -3.69 -11.88 19.52
N GLY A 345 -3.31 -13.12 19.26
CA GLY A 345 -3.50 -14.24 20.16
C GLY A 345 -4.89 -14.90 20.03
N PRO A 346 -4.98 -16.22 20.26
CA PRO A 346 -6.23 -16.99 20.06
C PRO A 346 -7.38 -16.52 20.95
N GLU A 347 -7.11 -16.04 22.16
CA GLU A 347 -8.09 -15.52 23.11
C GLU A 347 -8.78 -14.25 22.64
N ASN A 348 -8.17 -13.51 21.72
CA ASN A 348 -8.67 -12.25 21.18
C ASN A 348 -9.31 -12.37 19.79
N VAL A 349 -9.44 -13.60 19.28
CA VAL A 349 -10.07 -13.87 18.00
C VAL A 349 -11.32 -14.75 18.19
N LEU A 350 -12.44 -14.29 17.62
CA LEU A 350 -13.71 -15.01 17.58
C LEU A 350 -14.02 -15.46 16.17
N LEU A 351 -14.02 -16.75 15.92
CA LEU A 351 -14.31 -17.39 14.65
C LEU A 351 -15.79 -17.80 14.60
N LEU A 352 -16.51 -17.34 13.58
CA LEU A 352 -17.93 -17.60 13.42
C LEU A 352 -18.19 -18.45 12.18
N ASN A 353 -18.72 -19.66 12.38
CA ASN A 353 -19.33 -20.44 11.30
C ASN A 353 -20.82 -20.11 11.23
N ILE A 354 -21.29 -19.65 10.06
CA ILE A 354 -22.63 -19.09 9.87
C ILE A 354 -23.34 -19.85 8.74
N PRO A 355 -23.74 -21.12 8.98
CA PRO A 355 -24.27 -21.98 7.94
C PRO A 355 -25.71 -21.66 7.56
N SER A 356 -26.02 -21.88 6.28
CA SER A 356 -27.37 -22.05 5.74
C SER A 356 -27.55 -23.49 5.24
N LYS A 357 -28.69 -23.80 4.64
CA LYS A 357 -28.95 -25.11 4.02
C LYS A 357 -28.04 -25.47 2.84
N TYR A 358 -27.32 -24.49 2.29
CA TYR A 358 -26.44 -24.67 1.13
C TYR A 358 -24.99 -25.00 1.51
N ASN A 359 -24.61 -24.79 2.78
CA ASN A 359 -23.27 -25.09 3.24
C ASN A 359 -23.06 -26.58 3.42
N SER A 360 -22.01 -27.12 2.82
CA SER A 360 -21.66 -28.54 2.89
C SER A 360 -21.18 -28.95 4.30
N ASP A 361 -21.33 -30.23 4.62
CA ASP A 361 -20.76 -30.78 5.86
C ASP A 361 -19.23 -30.70 5.86
N LEU A 362 -18.61 -30.78 4.67
CA LEU A 362 -17.18 -30.66 4.51
C LEU A 362 -16.67 -29.28 4.94
N THR A 363 -17.22 -28.19 4.40
CA THR A 363 -16.77 -26.82 4.75
C THR A 363 -17.03 -26.48 6.20
N ARG A 364 -18.16 -26.95 6.77
CA ARG A 364 -18.46 -26.80 8.20
C ARG A 364 -17.48 -27.56 9.10
N SER A 365 -17.13 -28.79 8.72
CA SER A 365 -16.15 -29.61 9.44
C SER A 365 -14.76 -28.99 9.38
N LEU A 366 -14.32 -28.49 8.21
CA LEU A 366 -13.03 -27.84 8.04
C LEU A 366 -12.92 -26.54 8.84
N ALA A 367 -13.98 -25.73 8.89
CA ALA A 367 -14.02 -24.53 9.72
C ALA A 367 -13.82 -24.88 11.20
N ARG A 368 -14.47 -25.92 11.68
CA ARG A 368 -14.33 -26.40 13.06
C ARG A 368 -12.92 -26.91 13.34
N THR A 369 -12.41 -27.81 12.51
CA THR A 369 -11.05 -28.37 12.64
C THR A 369 -9.99 -27.28 12.69
N MET A 370 -10.16 -26.25 11.85
CA MET A 370 -9.26 -25.11 11.84
C MET A 370 -9.34 -24.28 13.12
N ALA A 371 -10.54 -24.01 13.62
CA ALA A 371 -10.72 -23.27 14.88
C ALA A 371 -10.09 -24.02 16.07
N GLU A 372 -10.25 -25.34 16.12
CA GLU A 372 -9.62 -26.24 17.10
C GLU A 372 -8.07 -26.20 16.96
N SER A 373 -7.54 -26.27 15.74
CA SER A 373 -6.10 -26.18 15.47
C SER A 373 -5.51 -24.84 15.87
N LEU A 374 -6.23 -23.74 15.66
CA LEU A 374 -5.81 -22.40 16.06
C LEU A 374 -5.97 -22.12 17.56
N GLY A 375 -6.79 -22.91 18.27
CA GLY A 375 -7.11 -22.69 19.69
C GLY A 375 -7.93 -21.43 19.95
N ALA A 376 -8.60 -20.89 18.93
CA ALA A 376 -9.35 -19.65 19.01
C ALA A 376 -10.80 -19.85 19.50
N ASN A 377 -11.46 -18.77 19.93
CA ASN A 377 -12.89 -18.83 20.26
C ASN A 377 -13.71 -19.16 19.01
N TYR A 378 -14.69 -20.05 19.15
CA TYR A 378 -15.49 -20.52 18.02
C TYR A 378 -16.97 -20.62 18.37
N ALA A 379 -17.82 -20.14 17.45
CA ALA A 379 -19.27 -20.28 17.58
C ALA A 379 -19.92 -20.63 16.22
N VAL A 380 -21.03 -21.37 16.28
CA VAL A 380 -21.85 -21.72 15.12
C VAL A 380 -23.21 -21.04 15.25
N LEU A 381 -23.58 -20.21 14.28
CA LEU A 381 -24.83 -19.45 14.26
C LEU A 381 -25.58 -19.67 12.93
N PRO A 382 -26.47 -20.66 12.84
CA PRO A 382 -27.26 -20.90 11.64
C PRO A 382 -28.19 -19.73 11.30
N ILE A 383 -28.35 -19.43 10.00
CA ILE A 383 -29.18 -18.29 9.54
C ILE A 383 -30.51 -18.70 8.90
N GLN A 384 -30.74 -20.01 8.67
CA GLN A 384 -31.84 -20.45 7.80
C GLN A 384 -33.21 -19.95 8.24
N GLU A 385 -33.54 -20.04 9.55
CA GLU A 385 -34.83 -19.61 10.08
C GLU A 385 -35.10 -18.12 9.86
N VAL A 386 -34.09 -17.26 10.09
CA VAL A 386 -34.21 -15.81 9.89
C VAL A 386 -34.33 -15.46 8.41
N VAL A 387 -33.58 -16.14 7.56
CA VAL A 387 -33.67 -15.96 6.11
C VAL A 387 -35.05 -16.34 5.58
N ASP A 388 -35.59 -17.49 6.02
CA ASP A 388 -36.91 -17.94 5.61
C ASP A 388 -38.03 -17.00 6.12
N ALA A 389 -37.90 -16.50 7.35
CA ALA A 389 -38.83 -15.49 7.89
C ALA A 389 -38.78 -14.18 7.10
N THR A 390 -37.57 -13.74 6.72
CA THR A 390 -37.39 -12.52 5.91
C THR A 390 -38.00 -12.68 4.52
N VAL A 391 -37.77 -13.82 3.86
CA VAL A 391 -38.39 -14.14 2.56
C VAL A 391 -39.89 -14.12 2.64
N LYS A 392 -40.46 -14.75 3.68
CA LYS A 392 -41.91 -14.76 3.91
C LYS A 392 -42.44 -13.32 4.08
N GLN A 393 -41.80 -12.55 4.93
CA GLN A 393 -42.20 -11.16 5.17
C GLN A 393 -42.19 -10.33 3.88
N PHE A 394 -41.13 -10.38 3.07
CA PHE A 394 -41.02 -9.64 1.82
C PHE A 394 -42.07 -10.06 0.80
N ASN A 395 -42.37 -11.35 0.69
CA ASN A 395 -43.34 -11.88 -0.27
C ASN A 395 -44.79 -11.57 0.10
N THR A 396 -45.08 -11.27 1.40
CA THR A 396 -46.46 -11.07 1.90
C THR A 396 -46.74 -9.64 2.30
N THR A 397 -45.74 -8.75 2.33
CA THR A 397 -45.96 -7.34 2.68
C THR A 397 -46.48 -6.56 1.47
N PRO A 398 -47.67 -5.92 1.56
CA PRO A 398 -48.14 -5.07 0.49
C PRO A 398 -47.28 -3.80 0.36
N ILE A 399 -46.98 -3.42 -0.86
CA ILE A 399 -46.33 -2.15 -1.21
C ILE A 399 -47.39 -1.24 -1.80
N HIS A 400 -47.82 -0.24 -1.04
CA HIS A 400 -48.83 0.69 -1.47
C HIS A 400 -48.25 1.79 -2.37
N ASN A 401 -48.87 2.00 -3.54
CA ASN A 401 -48.53 3.11 -4.43
C ASN A 401 -49.51 4.26 -4.20
N PHE A 402 -49.07 5.31 -3.54
CA PHE A 402 -49.89 6.49 -3.24
C PHE A 402 -50.34 7.29 -4.46
N THR A 403 -49.73 7.06 -5.64
CA THR A 403 -50.13 7.71 -6.89
C THR A 403 -51.30 6.97 -7.56
N THR A 404 -51.27 5.63 -7.56
CA THR A 404 -52.29 4.80 -8.19
C THR A 404 -53.37 4.33 -7.22
N GLY A 405 -53.10 4.37 -5.91
CA GLY A 405 -53.97 3.83 -4.87
C GLY A 405 -53.98 2.29 -4.79
N GLU A 406 -53.07 1.61 -5.49
CA GLU A 406 -53.02 0.15 -5.58
C GLU A 406 -51.91 -0.44 -4.72
N ASP A 407 -52.17 -1.64 -4.18
CA ASP A 407 -51.18 -2.48 -3.52
C ASP A 407 -50.59 -3.47 -4.52
N HIS A 408 -49.27 -3.63 -4.46
CA HIS A 408 -48.56 -4.69 -5.21
C HIS A 408 -47.64 -5.47 -4.28
N TYR A 409 -47.27 -6.68 -4.70
CA TYR A 409 -46.41 -7.58 -3.93
C TYR A 409 -45.18 -7.92 -4.74
N VAL A 410 -44.03 -7.98 -4.07
CA VAL A 410 -42.78 -8.45 -4.68
C VAL A 410 -42.59 -9.93 -4.37
N LYS A 411 -41.76 -10.60 -5.18
CA LYS A 411 -41.37 -11.99 -4.97
C LYS A 411 -39.85 -12.08 -4.94
N VAL A 412 -39.32 -12.66 -3.89
CA VAL A 412 -37.87 -12.91 -3.76
C VAL A 412 -37.44 -13.94 -4.81
N ALA A 413 -36.58 -13.52 -5.73
CA ALA A 413 -35.95 -14.39 -6.72
C ALA A 413 -34.68 -15.08 -6.13
N PRO A 414 -34.21 -16.18 -6.73
CA PRO A 414 -33.00 -16.88 -6.26
C PRO A 414 -31.78 -15.97 -6.02
N PHE A 415 -31.51 -15.07 -6.94
CA PHE A 415 -30.40 -14.09 -6.80
C PHE A 415 -30.60 -13.14 -5.60
N ASN A 416 -31.85 -12.75 -5.30
CA ASN A 416 -32.13 -11.91 -4.13
C ASN A 416 -31.88 -12.69 -2.84
N LEU A 417 -32.15 -13.99 -2.83
CA LEU A 417 -31.90 -14.87 -1.67
C LEU A 417 -30.41 -14.94 -1.31
N GLU A 418 -29.51 -15.02 -2.28
CA GLU A 418 -28.07 -14.95 -2.05
C GLU A 418 -27.67 -13.68 -1.34
N ASN A 419 -28.17 -12.54 -1.82
CA ASN A 419 -27.91 -11.22 -1.21
C ASN A 419 -28.50 -11.07 0.20
N ILE A 420 -29.70 -11.65 0.47
CA ILE A 420 -30.30 -11.66 1.80
C ILE A 420 -29.40 -12.43 2.78
N GLN A 421 -28.92 -13.62 2.38
CA GLN A 421 -28.02 -14.42 3.21
C GLN A 421 -26.69 -13.70 3.50
N ALA A 422 -26.07 -13.09 2.50
CA ALA A 422 -24.82 -12.37 2.67
C ALA A 422 -24.96 -11.18 3.65
N ARG A 423 -26.07 -10.42 3.55
CA ARG A 423 -26.35 -9.31 4.46
C ARG A 423 -26.69 -9.78 5.88
N ASP A 424 -27.44 -10.86 6.01
CA ASP A 424 -27.74 -11.45 7.32
C ASP A 424 -26.48 -11.91 8.05
N ARG A 425 -25.56 -12.58 7.33
CA ARG A 425 -24.24 -12.93 7.86
C ARG A 425 -23.42 -11.71 8.27
N GLY A 426 -23.26 -10.74 7.37
CA GLY A 426 -22.40 -9.58 7.60
C GLY A 426 -22.97 -8.63 8.66
N ALA A 427 -24.16 -8.09 8.40
CA ALA A 427 -24.71 -7.00 9.20
C ALA A 427 -25.31 -7.48 10.53
N ARG A 428 -26.11 -8.54 10.53
CA ARG A 428 -26.76 -9.02 11.75
C ARG A 428 -25.83 -9.85 12.62
N ILE A 429 -25.19 -10.88 12.06
CA ILE A 429 -24.40 -11.82 12.87
C ILE A 429 -23.01 -11.26 13.16
N ILE A 430 -22.19 -11.04 12.13
CA ILE A 430 -20.78 -10.70 12.35
C ILE A 430 -20.66 -9.34 13.01
N ALA A 431 -21.26 -8.30 12.45
CA ALA A 431 -21.20 -6.95 13.01
C ALA A 431 -21.89 -6.86 14.38
N GLY A 432 -23.08 -7.45 14.53
CA GLY A 432 -23.82 -7.44 15.80
C GLY A 432 -23.07 -8.15 16.92
N LEU A 433 -22.60 -9.38 16.66
CA LEU A 433 -21.91 -10.17 17.69
C LEU A 433 -20.52 -9.60 18.03
N SER A 434 -19.79 -9.07 17.04
CA SER A 434 -18.48 -8.43 17.30
C SER A 434 -18.61 -7.27 18.28
N SER A 435 -19.66 -6.47 18.12
CA SER A 435 -19.96 -5.36 19.03
C SER A 435 -20.24 -5.84 20.46
N VAL A 436 -21.08 -6.87 20.61
CA VAL A 436 -21.38 -7.48 21.93
C VAL A 436 -20.15 -8.11 22.57
N TRP A 437 -19.28 -8.73 21.76
CA TRP A 437 -18.06 -9.36 22.23
C TRP A 437 -16.94 -8.34 22.57
N GLY A 438 -17.13 -7.08 22.20
CA GLY A 438 -16.21 -5.98 22.50
C GLY A 438 -15.02 -5.91 21.55
N GLY A 439 -15.25 -6.23 20.29
CA GLY A 439 -14.23 -6.19 19.24
C GLY A 439 -14.74 -5.57 17.93
N ALA A 440 -13.87 -5.60 16.92
CA ALA A 440 -14.20 -5.28 15.54
C ALA A 440 -14.37 -6.55 14.71
N PHE A 441 -14.76 -6.43 13.44
CA PHE A 441 -14.82 -7.56 12.52
C PHE A 441 -14.06 -7.29 11.22
N SER A 442 -13.50 -8.36 10.66
CA SER A 442 -12.69 -8.33 9.45
C SER A 442 -13.52 -8.55 8.19
N CYS A 443 -13.12 -7.88 7.11
CA CYS A 443 -13.54 -8.22 5.76
C CYS A 443 -12.55 -9.25 5.18
N ASN A 444 -13.07 -10.36 4.66
CA ASN A 444 -12.27 -11.46 4.13
C ASN A 444 -12.17 -11.45 2.59
N SER A 445 -12.68 -10.40 1.92
CA SER A 445 -12.60 -10.29 0.46
C SER A 445 -11.16 -10.06 0.00
N ASN A 446 -10.79 -10.73 -1.09
CA ASN A 446 -9.51 -10.56 -1.78
C ASN A 446 -9.65 -9.62 -3.00
N LYS A 447 -8.51 -9.29 -3.62
CA LYS A 447 -8.46 -8.36 -4.75
C LYS A 447 -9.14 -8.90 -6.00
N SER A 448 -9.05 -10.21 -6.27
CA SER A 448 -9.65 -10.82 -7.47
C SER A 448 -11.16 -10.67 -7.48
N GLU A 449 -11.80 -10.97 -6.35
CA GLU A 449 -13.25 -10.84 -6.17
C GLU A 449 -13.68 -9.37 -6.18
N THR A 450 -12.94 -8.50 -5.49
CA THR A 450 -13.23 -7.07 -5.41
C THR A 450 -13.10 -6.39 -6.77
N THR A 451 -12.19 -6.83 -7.63
CA THR A 451 -11.99 -6.29 -8.98
C THR A 451 -13.26 -6.34 -9.81
N VAL A 452 -13.94 -7.46 -9.80
CA VAL A 452 -15.17 -7.66 -10.60
C VAL A 452 -16.45 -7.53 -9.76
N GLY A 453 -16.31 -7.14 -8.48
CA GLY A 453 -17.43 -6.96 -7.56
C GLY A 453 -18.20 -8.26 -7.29
N TYR A 454 -17.50 -9.39 -7.27
CA TYR A 454 -18.06 -10.68 -6.86
C TYR A 454 -18.26 -10.68 -5.34
N ALA A 455 -19.20 -9.87 -4.90
CA ALA A 455 -19.53 -9.59 -3.51
C ALA A 455 -20.90 -8.91 -3.42
N THR A 456 -21.50 -8.92 -2.23
CA THR A 456 -22.78 -8.28 -1.94
C THR A 456 -22.59 -6.96 -1.20
N PHE A 457 -23.20 -5.88 -1.69
CA PHE A 457 -23.29 -4.61 -0.97
C PHE A 457 -23.81 -4.80 0.47
N TYR A 458 -23.07 -4.22 1.44
CA TYR A 458 -23.43 -4.27 2.87
C TYR A 458 -23.54 -5.70 3.41
N GLY A 459 -22.85 -6.65 2.76
CA GLY A 459 -22.80 -8.05 3.14
C GLY A 459 -21.36 -8.47 3.46
N ASP A 460 -20.77 -9.25 2.56
CA ASP A 460 -19.44 -9.86 2.69
C ASP A 460 -18.27 -8.88 2.49
N ILE A 461 -18.49 -7.71 1.87
CA ILE A 461 -17.47 -6.62 1.76
C ILE A 461 -17.65 -5.56 2.84
N ALA A 462 -17.90 -5.96 4.07
CA ALA A 462 -18.01 -5.09 5.24
C ALA A 462 -16.98 -5.48 6.30
N GLY A 463 -16.59 -4.52 7.12
CA GLY A 463 -15.60 -4.71 8.18
C GLY A 463 -14.83 -3.44 8.47
N VAL A 464 -14.02 -3.46 9.55
CA VAL A 464 -13.14 -2.33 9.88
C VAL A 464 -11.94 -2.29 8.95
N PHE A 465 -11.52 -3.46 8.45
CA PHE A 465 -10.32 -3.63 7.67
C PHE A 465 -10.37 -4.90 6.83
N ALA A 466 -9.89 -4.86 5.59
CA ALA A 466 -9.75 -6.02 4.73
C ALA A 466 -8.27 -6.43 4.64
N LEU A 467 -7.87 -7.38 5.50
CA LEU A 467 -6.49 -7.83 5.67
C LEU A 467 -5.84 -8.29 4.36
N ILE A 468 -6.58 -9.06 3.56
CA ILE A 468 -6.13 -9.63 2.27
C ILE A 468 -6.71 -8.87 1.06
N GLY A 469 -7.27 -7.68 1.28
CA GLY A 469 -8.04 -6.92 0.27
C GLY A 469 -7.24 -6.47 -0.95
N ASP A 470 -5.92 -6.42 -0.85
CA ASP A 470 -5.02 -6.08 -1.98
C ASP A 470 -4.21 -7.29 -2.48
N LEU A 471 -4.57 -8.52 -2.08
CA LEU A 471 -3.96 -9.76 -2.54
C LEU A 471 -4.80 -10.44 -3.63
N TRP A 472 -4.15 -10.89 -4.70
CA TRP A 472 -4.74 -11.78 -5.69
C TRP A 472 -4.96 -13.18 -5.10
N LYS A 473 -5.92 -13.93 -5.62
CA LYS A 473 -6.28 -15.25 -5.08
C LYS A 473 -5.07 -16.20 -4.96
N HIS A 474 -4.21 -16.23 -5.96
CA HIS A 474 -2.99 -17.06 -5.91
C HIS A 474 -2.04 -16.63 -4.78
N GLN A 475 -1.96 -15.32 -4.48
CA GLN A 475 -1.16 -14.81 -3.35
C GLN A 475 -1.79 -15.18 -2.00
N VAL A 476 -3.13 -15.24 -1.90
CA VAL A 476 -3.81 -15.74 -0.71
C VAL A 476 -3.46 -17.20 -0.44
N TYR A 477 -3.46 -18.04 -1.49
CA TYR A 477 -3.01 -19.44 -1.36
C TYR A 477 -1.55 -19.54 -0.91
N ALA A 478 -0.67 -18.75 -1.52
CA ALA A 478 0.75 -18.70 -1.15
C ALA A 478 0.94 -18.27 0.31
N LEU A 479 0.20 -17.24 0.76
CA LEU A 479 0.25 -16.77 2.15
C LEU A 479 -0.25 -17.84 3.13
N GLY A 480 -1.30 -18.58 2.78
CA GLY A 480 -1.80 -19.69 3.59
C GLY A 480 -0.76 -20.80 3.79
N ARG A 481 -0.04 -21.17 2.73
CA ARG A 481 1.07 -22.14 2.83
C ARG A 481 2.21 -21.59 3.68
N TYR A 482 2.61 -20.35 3.44
CA TYR A 482 3.65 -19.67 4.21
C TYR A 482 3.32 -19.61 5.70
N LEU A 483 2.05 -19.35 6.07
CA LEU A 483 1.62 -19.38 7.46
C LEU A 483 1.81 -20.78 8.08
N ASN A 484 1.40 -21.85 7.40
CA ASN A 484 1.59 -23.22 7.91
C ASN A 484 3.07 -23.58 8.06
N GLU A 485 3.87 -23.31 7.04
CA GLU A 485 5.25 -23.80 6.92
C GLU A 485 6.24 -22.94 7.75
N GLU A 486 6.20 -21.61 7.58
CA GLU A 486 7.23 -20.71 8.12
C GLU A 486 6.81 -20.03 9.43
N ILE A 487 5.50 -19.88 9.70
CA ILE A 487 5.04 -19.13 10.86
C ILE A 487 4.58 -20.05 11.99
N TYR A 488 3.70 -20.99 11.66
CA TYR A 488 3.19 -21.94 12.66
C TYR A 488 4.03 -23.22 12.78
N HIS A 489 4.84 -23.53 11.76
CA HIS A 489 5.61 -24.79 11.64
C HIS A 489 4.75 -26.05 11.86
N ARG A 490 3.48 -25.95 11.49
CA ARG A 490 2.48 -27.01 11.56
C ARG A 490 1.26 -26.67 10.70
N GLU A 491 0.46 -27.66 10.39
CA GLU A 491 -0.78 -27.49 9.65
C GLU A 491 -1.88 -26.89 10.54
N VAL A 492 -2.06 -25.54 10.49
CA VAL A 492 -3.18 -24.85 11.13
C VAL A 492 -4.32 -24.60 10.13
N ILE A 493 -4.00 -24.42 8.86
CA ILE A 493 -4.94 -24.39 7.73
C ILE A 493 -4.92 -25.80 7.12
N PRO A 494 -5.99 -26.59 7.26
CA PRO A 494 -6.04 -27.94 6.72
C PRO A 494 -5.75 -28.01 5.22
N ASP A 495 -4.94 -29.00 4.79
CA ASP A 495 -4.56 -29.19 3.39
C ASP A 495 -5.79 -29.33 2.45
N ALA A 496 -6.89 -29.90 2.97
CA ALA A 496 -8.16 -29.99 2.25
C ALA A 496 -8.69 -28.61 1.82
N ILE A 497 -8.46 -27.53 2.59
CA ILE A 497 -8.89 -26.16 2.24
C ILE A 497 -8.17 -25.66 0.98
N PHE A 498 -6.90 -26.03 0.79
CA PHE A 498 -6.14 -25.66 -0.41
C PHE A 498 -6.60 -26.42 -1.68
N LYS A 499 -7.31 -27.53 -1.51
CA LYS A 499 -7.76 -28.42 -2.60
C LYS A 499 -9.23 -28.21 -2.99
N ILE A 500 -10.02 -27.61 -2.09
CA ILE A 500 -11.43 -27.33 -2.37
C ILE A 500 -11.53 -26.25 -3.46
N LYS A 501 -12.39 -26.49 -4.45
CA LYS A 501 -12.73 -25.48 -5.44
C LYS A 501 -13.42 -24.30 -4.76
N PRO A 502 -12.96 -23.05 -4.98
CA PRO A 502 -13.61 -21.87 -4.41
C PRO A 502 -15.10 -21.82 -4.72
N SER A 503 -15.89 -21.51 -3.69
CA SER A 503 -17.34 -21.41 -3.81
C SER A 503 -17.93 -20.56 -2.67
N ALA A 504 -18.87 -19.69 -3.00
CA ALA A 504 -19.58 -18.87 -2.02
C ALA A 504 -20.67 -19.64 -1.24
N GLU A 505 -21.08 -20.83 -1.70
CA GLU A 505 -22.11 -21.70 -1.10
C GLU A 505 -23.41 -20.95 -0.69
N LEU A 506 -23.86 -20.02 -1.53
CA LEU A 506 -25.08 -19.20 -1.30
C LEU A 506 -26.32 -19.77 -2.01
N SER A 507 -26.12 -20.68 -2.98
CA SER A 507 -27.20 -21.33 -3.75
C SER A 507 -26.82 -22.74 -4.16
N ALA A 508 -27.78 -23.51 -4.65
CA ALA A 508 -27.57 -24.88 -5.14
C ALA A 508 -26.57 -24.94 -6.33
N ALA A 509 -26.46 -23.85 -7.12
CA ALA A 509 -25.53 -23.75 -8.24
C ALA A 509 -24.07 -23.51 -7.79
N GLN A 510 -23.87 -23.10 -6.56
CA GLN A 510 -22.57 -22.74 -5.98
C GLN A 510 -22.08 -23.73 -4.90
N THR A 511 -22.58 -24.95 -4.87
CA THR A 511 -22.11 -25.95 -3.90
C THR A 511 -20.76 -26.53 -4.34
N VAL A 512 -19.93 -26.92 -3.39
CA VAL A 512 -18.56 -27.45 -3.61
C VAL A 512 -18.52 -28.64 -4.60
N GLY A 513 -19.63 -29.36 -4.75
CA GLY A 513 -19.71 -30.52 -5.65
C GLY A 513 -20.23 -30.24 -7.06
N THR A 514 -20.80 -29.07 -7.33
CA THR A 514 -21.57 -28.84 -8.57
C THR A 514 -21.04 -27.75 -9.50
N GLY A 515 -20.53 -26.64 -9.02
CA GLY A 515 -20.15 -25.53 -9.89
C GLY A 515 -18.96 -24.72 -9.39
N GLY A 516 -19.00 -24.27 -8.16
CA GLY A 516 -18.05 -23.31 -7.58
C GLY A 516 -18.25 -21.89 -8.12
N ASP A 517 -17.29 -21.03 -7.87
CA ASP A 517 -17.31 -19.65 -8.34
C ASP A 517 -17.19 -19.55 -9.86
N PRO A 518 -17.80 -18.53 -10.49
CA PRO A 518 -17.67 -18.31 -11.93
C PRO A 518 -16.30 -17.79 -12.34
N ILE A 519 -15.43 -17.45 -11.39
CA ILE A 519 -14.08 -16.95 -11.62
C ILE A 519 -13.14 -18.16 -11.78
N ILE A 520 -12.49 -18.25 -12.93
CA ILE A 520 -11.46 -19.25 -13.20
C ILE A 520 -10.12 -18.64 -12.74
N TYR A 521 -9.80 -18.73 -11.46
CA TYR A 521 -8.67 -18.04 -10.83
C TYR A 521 -7.32 -18.23 -11.53
N PRO A 522 -6.93 -19.43 -12.04
CA PRO A 522 -5.66 -19.59 -12.76
C PRO A 522 -5.51 -18.69 -14.00
N TYR A 523 -6.61 -18.21 -14.56
CA TYR A 523 -6.65 -17.28 -15.69
C TYR A 523 -7.09 -15.88 -15.26
N HIS A 524 -8.23 -15.78 -14.57
CA HIS A 524 -8.84 -14.49 -14.26
C HIS A 524 -8.02 -13.63 -13.29
N ASP A 525 -7.25 -14.21 -12.38
CA ASP A 525 -6.33 -13.45 -11.51
C ASP A 525 -5.34 -12.63 -12.36
N TYR A 526 -4.80 -13.22 -13.41
CA TYR A 526 -3.84 -12.57 -14.29
C TYR A 526 -4.51 -11.56 -15.23
N LEU A 527 -5.68 -11.87 -15.76
CA LEU A 527 -6.47 -10.93 -16.56
C LEU A 527 -6.88 -9.70 -15.73
N PHE A 528 -7.41 -9.91 -14.52
CA PHE A 528 -7.81 -8.83 -13.63
C PHE A 528 -6.62 -7.99 -13.16
N ARG A 529 -5.47 -8.64 -12.91
CA ARG A 529 -4.23 -7.94 -12.63
C ARG A 529 -3.83 -7.03 -13.80
N ALA A 530 -3.96 -7.48 -15.04
CA ALA A 530 -3.67 -6.68 -16.22
C ALA A 530 -4.65 -5.49 -16.39
N PHE A 531 -5.93 -5.61 -15.98
CA PHE A 531 -6.86 -4.48 -15.94
C PHE A 531 -6.39 -3.37 -15.01
N VAL A 532 -5.73 -3.72 -13.89
CA VAL A 532 -5.48 -2.81 -12.77
C VAL A 532 -4.03 -2.32 -12.73
N GLU A 533 -3.06 -3.24 -12.78
CA GLU A 533 -1.67 -2.98 -12.42
C GLU A 533 -0.77 -2.59 -13.59
N SER A 534 -1.24 -2.74 -14.83
CA SER A 534 -0.50 -2.24 -15.99
C SER A 534 -0.37 -0.71 -15.91
N TRP A 535 0.85 -0.21 -16.15
CA TRP A 535 1.10 1.24 -16.12
C TRP A 535 0.25 1.97 -17.17
N TYR A 536 0.31 1.51 -18.42
CA TYR A 536 -0.65 1.88 -19.45
C TYR A 536 -1.90 1.03 -19.28
N LYS A 537 -3.05 1.67 -19.14
CA LYS A 537 -4.32 0.98 -18.99
C LYS A 537 -4.70 0.32 -20.31
N ASN A 538 -4.58 -1.00 -20.34
CA ASN A 538 -5.04 -1.78 -21.48
C ASN A 538 -6.57 -1.77 -21.54
N ALA A 539 -7.12 -1.69 -22.74
CA ALA A 539 -8.54 -1.76 -23.02
C ALA A 539 -8.91 -3.14 -23.64
N PRO A 540 -10.17 -3.47 -23.77
CA PRO A 540 -10.60 -4.76 -24.35
C PRO A 540 -10.01 -5.09 -25.73
N GLU A 541 -9.64 -4.08 -26.49
CA GLU A 541 -9.03 -4.26 -27.83
C GLU A 541 -7.64 -4.89 -27.76
N GLU A 542 -6.82 -4.55 -26.76
CA GLU A 542 -5.52 -5.16 -26.58
C GLU A 542 -5.69 -6.64 -26.21
N TYR A 543 -6.58 -6.96 -25.27
CA TYR A 543 -6.84 -8.35 -24.87
C TYR A 543 -7.38 -9.19 -26.02
N LEU A 544 -8.29 -8.64 -26.84
CA LEU A 544 -8.80 -9.34 -28.01
C LEU A 544 -7.73 -9.50 -29.09
N GLY A 545 -6.91 -8.47 -29.31
CA GLY A 545 -5.76 -8.54 -30.23
C GLY A 545 -4.77 -9.63 -29.81
N TRP A 546 -4.35 -9.63 -28.55
CA TRP A 546 -3.41 -10.64 -28.01
C TRP A 546 -4.00 -12.06 -28.06
N TYR A 547 -5.32 -12.22 -27.86
CA TYR A 547 -6.00 -13.49 -28.03
C TYR A 547 -5.90 -13.99 -29.48
N LEU A 548 -6.17 -13.11 -30.46
CA LEU A 548 -6.12 -13.45 -31.89
C LEU A 548 -4.70 -13.75 -32.38
N ASP A 549 -3.70 -13.10 -31.77
CA ASP A 549 -2.28 -13.29 -32.08
C ASP A 549 -1.65 -14.45 -31.27
N HIS A 550 -2.43 -15.16 -30.44
CA HIS A 550 -1.97 -16.22 -29.52
C HIS A 550 -0.85 -15.78 -28.57
N THR A 551 -0.92 -14.52 -28.11
CA THR A 551 0.09 -13.93 -27.19
C THR A 551 -0.52 -13.49 -25.86
N LEU A 552 -1.81 -13.69 -25.64
CA LEU A 552 -2.54 -13.21 -24.46
C LEU A 552 -1.89 -13.72 -23.16
N GLU A 553 -1.59 -15.00 -23.09
CA GLU A 553 -1.02 -15.64 -21.90
C GLU A 553 0.32 -15.02 -21.50
N ALA A 554 1.19 -14.77 -22.47
CA ALA A 554 2.48 -14.12 -22.25
C ALA A 554 2.29 -12.68 -21.74
N HIS A 555 1.33 -11.92 -22.30
CA HIS A 555 1.06 -10.53 -21.90
C HIS A 555 0.46 -10.40 -20.50
N ILE A 556 -0.47 -11.28 -20.12
CA ILE A 556 -1.07 -11.24 -18.78
C ILE A 556 -0.25 -12.03 -17.75
N GLY A 557 0.61 -12.98 -18.19
CA GLY A 557 1.51 -13.78 -17.38
C GLY A 557 0.84 -15.01 -16.75
N CYS A 558 -0.17 -15.59 -17.37
CA CYS A 558 -0.75 -16.89 -16.96
C CYS A 558 -0.04 -18.08 -17.67
N GLU A 559 -0.42 -19.30 -17.28
CA GLU A 559 0.15 -20.53 -17.84
C GLU A 559 -0.12 -20.65 -19.35
N GLU A 560 0.88 -21.04 -20.12
CA GLU A 560 0.80 -21.25 -21.57
C GLU A 560 -0.18 -22.39 -21.91
N GLY A 561 -1.00 -22.19 -22.94
CA GLY A 561 -2.03 -23.13 -23.39
C GLY A 561 -3.27 -23.19 -22.51
N LEU A 562 -3.39 -22.33 -21.49
CA LEU A 562 -4.54 -22.29 -20.59
C LEU A 562 -5.76 -21.64 -21.25
N VAL A 563 -5.54 -20.59 -22.04
CA VAL A 563 -6.62 -19.82 -22.70
C VAL A 563 -7.37 -20.69 -23.70
N ASP A 564 -6.66 -21.47 -24.53
CA ASP A 564 -7.26 -22.37 -25.51
C ASP A 564 -8.06 -23.52 -24.84
N LYS A 565 -7.60 -23.99 -23.65
CA LYS A 565 -8.34 -24.98 -22.87
C LYS A 565 -9.65 -24.41 -22.30
N ILE A 566 -9.67 -23.14 -21.90
CA ILE A 566 -10.84 -22.49 -21.31
C ILE A 566 -11.82 -22.03 -22.39
N PHE A 567 -11.31 -21.47 -23.49
CA PHE A 567 -12.10 -20.85 -24.56
C PHE A 567 -11.90 -21.58 -25.89
N PRO A 568 -12.72 -22.60 -26.17
CA PRO A 568 -12.58 -23.37 -27.41
C PRO A 568 -12.97 -22.58 -28.66
N THR A 569 -13.64 -21.44 -28.51
CA THR A 569 -14.02 -20.56 -29.63
C THR A 569 -13.80 -19.08 -29.28
N PRO A 570 -13.52 -18.23 -30.29
CA PRO A 570 -13.40 -16.79 -30.09
C PRO A 570 -14.65 -16.13 -29.47
N GLU A 571 -15.84 -16.64 -29.80
CA GLU A 571 -17.12 -16.16 -29.24
C GLU A 571 -17.17 -16.40 -27.72
N ALA A 572 -16.69 -17.56 -27.27
CA ALA A 572 -16.63 -17.88 -25.84
C ALA A 572 -15.70 -16.92 -25.11
N PHE A 573 -14.51 -16.65 -25.68
CA PHE A 573 -13.56 -15.69 -25.15
C PHE A 573 -14.13 -14.27 -25.08
N ILE A 574 -14.73 -13.78 -26.19
CA ILE A 574 -15.34 -12.44 -26.26
C ILE A 574 -16.43 -12.29 -25.21
N LYS A 575 -17.30 -13.30 -25.07
CA LYS A 575 -18.38 -13.29 -24.07
C LYS A 575 -17.84 -13.19 -22.64
N ASP A 576 -16.76 -13.91 -22.36
CA ASP A 576 -16.10 -13.88 -21.05
C ASP A 576 -15.41 -12.53 -20.79
N LEU A 577 -14.60 -12.06 -21.73
CA LEU A 577 -13.93 -10.76 -21.63
C LEU A 577 -14.94 -9.61 -21.42
N GLU A 578 -16.01 -9.56 -22.21
CA GLU A 578 -17.06 -8.54 -22.07
C GLU A 578 -17.80 -8.63 -20.74
N ARG A 579 -18.10 -9.86 -20.26
CA ARG A 579 -18.70 -10.06 -18.95
C ARG A 579 -17.86 -9.41 -17.85
N TRP A 580 -16.57 -9.73 -17.78
CA TRP A 580 -15.69 -9.26 -16.73
C TRP A 580 -15.34 -7.79 -16.88
N TRP A 581 -15.15 -7.30 -18.09
CA TRP A 581 -14.92 -5.88 -18.34
C TRP A 581 -16.14 -5.03 -17.96
N ASN A 582 -17.34 -5.47 -18.28
CA ASN A 582 -18.58 -4.79 -17.90
C ASN A 582 -18.77 -4.74 -16.38
N LEU A 583 -18.41 -5.81 -15.67
CA LEU A 583 -18.44 -5.82 -14.23
C LEU A 583 -17.35 -4.90 -13.66
N PHE A 584 -16.11 -5.02 -14.10
CA PHE A 584 -14.97 -4.23 -13.64
C PHE A 584 -15.22 -2.73 -13.76
N SER A 585 -15.60 -2.25 -14.92
CA SER A 585 -15.82 -0.82 -15.22
C SER A 585 -17.24 -0.30 -14.90
N GLY A 586 -18.15 -1.17 -14.47
CA GLY A 586 -19.53 -0.85 -14.15
C GLY A 586 -19.83 -0.84 -12.65
N LEU A 587 -20.76 -1.70 -12.23
CA LEU A 587 -21.27 -1.76 -10.84
C LEU A 587 -20.17 -2.04 -9.79
N SER A 588 -19.10 -2.72 -10.17
CA SER A 588 -18.00 -3.04 -9.25
C SER A 588 -17.28 -1.80 -8.74
N VAL A 589 -17.26 -0.69 -9.49
CA VAL A 589 -16.72 0.60 -9.01
C VAL A 589 -17.42 1.04 -7.73
N ALA A 590 -18.76 1.00 -7.71
CA ALA A 590 -19.53 1.37 -6.51
C ALA A 590 -19.24 0.41 -5.33
N LYS A 591 -19.07 -0.89 -5.59
CA LYS A 591 -18.71 -1.87 -4.56
C LYS A 591 -17.30 -1.62 -4.01
N ARG A 592 -16.31 -1.30 -4.86
CA ARG A 592 -14.96 -0.93 -4.45
C ARG A 592 -14.92 0.35 -3.63
N ILE A 593 -15.73 1.34 -3.96
CA ILE A 593 -15.86 2.58 -3.16
C ILE A 593 -16.39 2.28 -1.76
N GLN A 594 -17.39 1.41 -1.66
CA GLN A 594 -18.01 1.03 -0.40
C GLN A 594 -17.14 0.09 0.46
N ALA A 595 -16.26 -0.69 -0.16
CA ALA A 595 -15.39 -1.65 0.53
C ALA A 595 -14.54 -1.00 1.64
N PRO A 596 -14.22 -1.73 2.72
CA PRO A 596 -13.46 -1.20 3.85
C PRO A 596 -12.01 -0.83 3.49
N PRO A 597 -11.27 -0.15 4.40
CA PRO A 597 -9.85 0.10 4.26
C PRO A 597 -9.04 -1.16 3.97
N ILE A 598 -7.98 -1.00 3.17
CA ILE A 598 -7.04 -2.05 2.79
C ILE A 598 -5.60 -1.59 3.02
N LEU A 599 -4.67 -2.52 3.23
CA LEU A 599 -3.25 -2.27 3.07
C LEU A 599 -2.90 -2.22 1.57
N ALA A 600 -2.18 -1.18 1.17
CA ALA A 600 -1.65 -1.08 -0.18
C ALA A 600 -0.36 -1.91 -0.28
N ILE A 601 -0.42 -3.05 -0.95
CA ILE A 601 0.69 -4.00 -1.12
C ILE A 601 1.12 -4.06 -2.58
N SER A 602 0.15 -4.17 -3.49
CA SER A 602 0.39 -4.27 -4.92
C SER A 602 0.80 -2.94 -5.56
N LYS A 603 1.14 -2.99 -6.83
CA LYS A 603 1.46 -1.79 -7.62
C LYS A 603 0.29 -0.82 -7.76
N ARG A 604 -0.95 -1.27 -7.57
CA ARG A 604 -2.18 -0.48 -7.67
C ARG A 604 -3.24 -1.03 -6.72
N ALA A 605 -3.35 -0.45 -5.55
CA ALA A 605 -4.40 -0.76 -4.59
C ALA A 605 -5.69 0.00 -4.91
N TYR A 606 -6.87 -0.61 -4.69
CA TYR A 606 -8.15 0.07 -4.87
C TYR A 606 -8.39 1.11 -3.79
N GLY A 607 -8.86 2.26 -4.21
CA GLY A 607 -9.15 3.40 -3.35
C GLY A 607 -8.43 4.64 -3.86
N TYR A 608 -7.47 5.16 -3.11
CA TYR A 608 -6.77 6.38 -3.49
C TYR A 608 -5.75 6.17 -4.62
N ASP A 609 -4.96 5.08 -4.56
CA ASP A 609 -3.92 4.78 -5.56
C ASP A 609 -4.54 4.45 -6.94
N HIS A 610 -5.54 3.57 -6.99
CA HIS A 610 -6.33 3.34 -8.19
C HIS A 610 -7.54 4.26 -8.21
N ARG A 611 -7.39 5.42 -8.84
CA ARG A 611 -8.45 6.43 -8.97
C ARG A 611 -9.46 6.00 -10.02
N GLU A 612 -10.72 5.90 -9.64
CA GLU A 612 -11.80 5.43 -10.50
C GLU A 612 -12.90 6.49 -10.63
N SER A 613 -13.48 6.55 -11.82
CA SER A 613 -14.71 7.30 -12.10
C SER A 613 -15.85 6.33 -12.34
N GLN A 614 -17.04 6.63 -11.80
CA GLN A 614 -18.23 5.83 -12.04
C GLN A 614 -18.81 6.12 -13.43
N LEU A 615 -18.39 5.37 -14.41
CA LEU A 615 -18.75 5.53 -15.82
C LEU A 615 -19.40 4.26 -16.36
N LYS A 616 -19.96 4.35 -17.56
CA LYS A 616 -20.39 3.17 -18.30
C LYS A 616 -19.18 2.45 -18.91
N PRO A 617 -19.22 1.12 -19.07
CA PRO A 617 -18.21 0.38 -19.80
C PRO A 617 -17.99 0.97 -21.19
N TYR A 618 -16.72 1.16 -21.55
CA TYR A 618 -16.33 1.72 -22.84
C TYR A 618 -15.68 0.65 -23.72
N TYR A 619 -16.09 0.64 -24.98
CA TYR A 619 -15.49 -0.17 -26.04
C TYR A 619 -15.09 0.73 -27.20
N SER A 620 -13.83 0.67 -27.57
CA SER A 620 -13.28 1.46 -28.68
C SER A 620 -13.85 1.07 -30.03
N ARG A 621 -13.63 1.92 -31.03
CA ARG A 621 -13.98 1.59 -32.42
C ARG A 621 -13.22 0.35 -32.89
N ARG A 622 -11.92 0.29 -32.59
CA ARG A 622 -11.06 -0.84 -32.94
C ARG A 622 -11.55 -2.16 -32.33
N TYR A 623 -11.95 -2.15 -31.06
CA TYR A 623 -12.54 -3.34 -30.45
C TYR A 623 -13.77 -3.83 -31.21
N LYS A 624 -14.68 -2.92 -31.56
CA LYS A 624 -15.91 -3.26 -32.29
C LYS A 624 -15.60 -3.82 -33.68
N GLU A 625 -14.64 -3.27 -34.39
CA GLU A 625 -14.15 -3.75 -35.68
C GLU A 625 -13.51 -5.13 -35.57
N LEU A 626 -12.63 -5.35 -34.61
CA LEU A 626 -12.01 -6.64 -34.34
C LEU A 626 -13.08 -7.70 -34.02
N LYS A 627 -13.98 -7.38 -33.09
CA LYS A 627 -15.08 -8.27 -32.71
C LYS A 627 -15.95 -8.64 -33.92
N ALA A 628 -16.37 -7.66 -34.74
CA ALA A 628 -17.16 -7.90 -35.92
C ALA A 628 -16.44 -8.79 -36.94
N ARG A 629 -15.14 -8.60 -37.14
CA ARG A 629 -14.30 -9.42 -38.02
C ARG A 629 -14.20 -10.87 -37.53
N VAL A 630 -13.98 -11.06 -36.22
CA VAL A 630 -13.88 -12.37 -35.58
C VAL A 630 -15.19 -13.15 -35.66
N LEU A 631 -16.32 -12.48 -35.43
CA LEU A 631 -17.65 -13.08 -35.46
C LEU A 631 -18.22 -13.22 -36.87
N GLY A 632 -17.45 -12.89 -37.90
CA GLY A 632 -17.91 -12.96 -39.29
C GLY A 632 -19.07 -12.00 -39.63
N THR A 633 -19.28 -10.96 -38.82
CA THR A 633 -20.36 -9.97 -38.98
C THR A 633 -19.94 -8.74 -39.80
N CYS A 634 -18.67 -8.63 -40.20
CA CYS A 634 -18.20 -7.64 -41.17
C CYS A 634 -18.57 -8.08 -42.58
N ARG A 635 -19.44 -7.33 -43.24
CA ARG A 635 -19.67 -7.38 -44.68
C ARG A 635 -18.69 -6.45 -45.40
#